data_04ad5f28953d00e992ec0f6145397fd7
#
_entry.id   04ad5f28953d00e992ec0f6145397fd7
#
_cell.length_a   1.000
_cell.length_b   1.000
_cell.length_c   1.000
_cell.angle_alpha   90.00
_cell.angle_beta   90.00
_cell.angle_gamma   90.00
#
_symmetry.space_group_name_H-M   'P 1'
#
loop_
_entity.id
_entity.type
_entity.pdbx_description
1 polymer ?
#
loop_
_entity_poly.entity_id
_entity_poly.type
_entity_poly.pdbx_seq_one_letter_code
_entity_poly.pdbx_strand_id
1 'polypeptide(L)'
;MKNTTAYLVKSLSIGVVSILLSACGEGDGNTSSTPPPVNLPVVTPPVPPPVTSIPATPLEPSTPIKYPEPKKDIADFYLLGFFDHDGRAGEIRNIRPDLVGDFQAMIQFGQNHTVDPQGNEAKNMPRLTAEKEALLLVTPTLEMGNVNKLLAEIYKDGILLRTVNLDDPTQIPDTDQTNTDQRPRVSYSKRAWSTKLNWDEVQGGLKIRIVDEQNRSGELLENKIDFAAPGELVLTNIRLGMLTDAPQSWGHYMLRDPERAGSDYFQTIPAAQMTVAKYDDLKLDRVMVANGTIYDSVSNSDGGVYEGDMRENTGKSTFGVGINLANWGVTSASMQSQEQPQLTQNVNMHHARGKYANGESNHGLSGGNGMLTLIDSIGNEFSHEIGHHYGLGHYPGKVDEDYFWAEHHANSGWGYNSVRNKMRSNLDWQRNNVGDGLIGKPTFLSTYGYGRDAMSGGSHSSAYSDYTHYTGYSTKIKIQPAFDRAIFDADSPTGYKKWNADLRKMEVIQPKVPRSTNVWYNSADGNYLKARLQGVPVFTILGGYDPVAQKGIIYPAARGNWGNVFDLPAPNNSLEAASCWLSVTYSNNKLNTIALAPNRMNGNANKFHVNLAIAEDPKKVDLYCKKANESQVQLSSIDIGQYSDTIKPAVTFGKENGYTALRKIELPVLEQQLLAQAENPTIILDTNAKLLYDSYKEYRGELSPLALQTLERYEQQQQTMYRLNRWVNVYRTDLIKNEPEALTAFRKFVVALDLQDDKPLENASPILNGNNCLKAEALEDGKLNAIISGPSACTGDDSEQWIQDSKGKIHSKMALDQCLTTQGGVVNLAACSLNIDTQYWEMVNSTKEIKQLNQCFDLEGGYLKENRARLIRYGCNGGGNQKWTMLTKNPSFILATAGNNLPLIVHSMQKQPMTMDSKQIRSLSVDNKEEPSVLGKLSNALSNWMDDLVSQ
;
A
#
# COMPACT_ATOMS: atom_id res chain seq x y z
N MET A 1 45.77 -19.70 23.17
CA MET A 1 44.63 -19.88 24.05
C MET A 1 43.48 -19.08 23.48
N LYS A 2 42.47 -19.78 23.11
CA LYS A 2 41.30 -19.27 22.36
C LYS A 2 40.31 -18.58 23.30
N ASN A 3 39.85 -17.40 22.96
CA ASN A 3 38.61 -16.85 23.52
C ASN A 3 37.65 -16.51 22.38
N THR A 4 36.63 -17.32 22.31
CA THR A 4 35.46 -17.15 21.47
C THR A 4 34.48 -16.25 22.21
N THR A 5 34.16 -15.09 21.67
CA THR A 5 33.10 -14.20 22.19
C THR A 5 31.87 -14.37 21.34
N ALA A 6 30.85 -14.96 21.93
CA ALA A 6 29.50 -15.06 21.32
C ALA A 6 28.80 -13.73 21.47
N TYR A 7 28.30 -13.16 20.39
CA TYR A 7 27.40 -12.01 20.39
C TYR A 7 25.96 -12.46 20.61
N LEU A 8 25.44 -12.17 21.77
CA LEU A 8 24.00 -12.22 22.06
C LEU A 8 23.33 -10.99 21.46
N VAL A 9 22.50 -11.20 20.48
CA VAL A 9 21.59 -10.15 20.01
C VAL A 9 20.43 -10.06 20.98
N LYS A 10 20.39 -9.04 21.81
CA LYS A 10 19.22 -8.65 22.59
C LYS A 10 18.32 -7.83 21.68
N SER A 11 17.17 -8.38 21.35
CA SER A 11 16.06 -7.63 20.80
C SER A 11 15.53 -6.69 21.90
N LEU A 12 15.77 -5.40 21.76
CA LEU A 12 15.11 -4.36 22.53
C LEU A 12 13.74 -4.10 21.88
N SER A 13 12.70 -4.54 22.52
CA SER A 13 11.36 -4.04 22.28
C SER A 13 11.26 -2.62 22.86
N ILE A 14 11.29 -1.62 21.97
CA ILE A 14 11.02 -0.23 22.32
C ILE A 14 9.51 -0.09 22.40
N GLY A 15 9.01 0.00 23.62
CA GLY A 15 7.65 0.45 23.87
C GLY A 15 7.52 1.92 23.47
N VAL A 16 6.76 2.19 22.42
CA VAL A 16 6.41 3.55 22.03
C VAL A 16 5.42 4.08 23.05
N VAL A 17 5.90 4.93 23.92
CA VAL A 17 5.06 5.80 24.74
C VAL A 17 4.51 6.88 23.80
N SER A 18 3.21 6.81 23.53
CA SER A 18 2.50 7.87 22.80
C SER A 18 2.43 9.10 23.70
N ILE A 19 3.39 9.99 23.56
CA ILE A 19 3.27 11.35 24.09
C ILE A 19 2.47 12.14 23.06
N LEU A 20 1.25 12.48 23.41
CA LEU A 20 0.45 13.49 22.74
C LEU A 20 1.18 14.84 22.87
N LEU A 21 1.94 15.21 21.88
CA LEU A 21 2.44 16.56 21.70
C LEU A 21 1.49 17.30 20.75
N SER A 22 0.50 17.94 21.36
CA SER A 22 -0.20 19.07 20.75
C SER A 22 0.75 20.25 20.80
N ALA A 23 1.48 20.49 19.73
CA ALA A 23 2.16 21.75 19.52
C ALA A 23 2.40 21.95 18.03
N CYS A 24 1.34 22.34 17.31
CA CYS A 24 1.50 23.06 16.07
C CYS A 24 1.54 24.54 16.43
N GLY A 25 2.72 25.14 16.40
CA GLY A 25 2.83 26.58 16.45
C GLY A 25 2.23 27.18 15.18
N GLU A 26 1.11 27.85 15.32
CA GLU A 26 0.59 28.75 14.31
C GLU A 26 1.60 29.87 14.10
N GLY A 27 2.24 29.89 12.96
CA GLY A 27 2.99 31.03 12.48
C GLY A 27 2.04 32.01 11.79
N ASP A 28 1.34 32.83 12.56
CA ASP A 28 0.70 34.03 12.04
C ASP A 28 1.76 35.01 11.56
N GLY A 29 1.67 35.40 10.32
CA GLY A 29 2.55 36.38 9.78
C GLY A 29 2.30 36.78 8.35
N ASN A 30 1.21 37.39 8.02
CA ASN A 30 1.17 38.65 7.29
C ASN A 30 -0.24 39.03 6.85
N THR A 31 -0.82 39.97 7.47
CA THR A 31 -1.89 40.81 6.96
C THR A 31 -1.34 41.71 5.85
N SER A 32 -1.56 41.30 4.59
CA SER A 32 -1.47 42.20 3.47
C SER A 32 -2.86 42.72 3.16
N SER A 33 -3.07 44.02 3.42
CA SER A 33 -4.23 44.79 3.03
C SER A 33 -4.43 44.70 1.50
N THR A 34 -5.54 44.13 1.09
CA THR A 34 -6.02 44.17 -0.29
C THR A 34 -6.58 45.56 -0.58
N PRO A 35 -6.23 46.24 -1.68
CA PRO A 35 -6.94 47.44 -2.15
C PRO A 35 -8.32 47.04 -2.72
N PRO A 36 -9.30 47.92 -2.70
CA PRO A 36 -10.68 47.63 -3.13
C PRO A 36 -10.76 47.32 -4.62
N PRO A 37 -11.72 46.49 -5.06
CA PRO A 37 -11.84 46.07 -6.46
C PRO A 37 -12.27 47.21 -7.35
N VAL A 38 -11.51 47.43 -8.43
CA VAL A 38 -11.92 48.27 -9.56
C VAL A 38 -12.92 47.51 -10.42
N ASN A 39 -14.12 48.01 -10.49
CA ASN A 39 -15.15 47.51 -11.39
C ASN A 39 -14.75 47.79 -12.85
N LEU A 40 -14.43 46.77 -13.60
CA LEU A 40 -14.39 46.79 -15.06
C LEU A 40 -15.70 46.23 -15.62
N PRO A 41 -16.24 46.79 -16.70
CA PRO A 41 -17.52 46.34 -17.25
C PRO A 41 -17.44 44.90 -17.79
N VAL A 42 -18.41 44.09 -17.39
CA VAL A 42 -18.58 42.71 -17.83
C VAL A 42 -19.04 42.71 -19.29
N VAL A 43 -18.21 42.27 -20.19
CA VAL A 43 -18.60 41.92 -21.55
C VAL A 43 -19.14 40.48 -21.53
N THR A 44 -20.44 40.33 -21.66
CA THR A 44 -21.10 39.03 -21.81
C THR A 44 -20.80 38.46 -23.19
N PRO A 45 -20.32 37.22 -23.32
CA PRO A 45 -20.24 36.52 -24.60
C PRO A 45 -21.66 36.23 -25.15
N PRO A 46 -21.85 36.15 -26.46
CA PRO A 46 -23.17 35.84 -27.05
C PRO A 46 -23.60 34.42 -26.67
N VAL A 47 -24.85 34.31 -26.26
CA VAL A 47 -25.55 33.08 -25.93
C VAL A 47 -25.63 32.20 -27.19
N PRO A 48 -25.16 30.94 -27.18
CA PRO A 48 -25.41 30.03 -28.29
C PRO A 48 -26.91 29.68 -28.38
N PRO A 49 -27.44 29.40 -29.57
CA PRO A 49 -28.86 29.09 -29.74
C PRO A 49 -29.24 27.83 -28.99
N PRO A 50 -30.49 27.71 -28.52
CA PRO A 50 -30.94 26.59 -27.71
C PRO A 50 -30.89 25.29 -28.52
N VAL A 51 -30.10 24.34 -28.03
CA VAL A 51 -30.16 22.96 -28.51
C VAL A 51 -31.49 22.39 -28.01
N THR A 52 -32.35 22.03 -28.92
CA THR A 52 -33.57 21.31 -28.63
C THR A 52 -33.25 19.97 -28.01
N SER A 53 -33.33 19.87 -26.71
CA SER A 53 -33.24 18.62 -25.99
C SER A 53 -34.44 17.74 -26.35
N ILE A 54 -34.16 16.58 -26.92
CA ILE A 54 -35.14 15.47 -26.98
C ILE A 54 -35.48 15.15 -25.53
N PRO A 55 -36.77 15.11 -25.13
CA PRO A 55 -37.10 14.74 -23.76
C PRO A 55 -36.61 13.33 -23.49
N ALA A 56 -35.73 13.19 -22.53
CA ALA A 56 -35.38 11.88 -21.99
C ALA A 56 -36.66 11.31 -21.35
N THR A 57 -37.14 10.18 -21.85
CA THR A 57 -38.18 9.39 -21.21
C THR A 57 -37.72 9.14 -19.77
N PRO A 58 -38.49 9.48 -18.74
CA PRO A 58 -38.13 9.15 -17.38
C PRO A 58 -37.98 7.63 -17.27
N LEU A 59 -36.84 7.17 -16.92
CA LEU A 59 -36.64 5.78 -16.48
C LEU A 59 -37.55 5.61 -15.27
N GLU A 60 -38.58 4.75 -15.39
CA GLU A 60 -39.36 4.34 -14.23
C GLU A 60 -38.39 3.88 -13.14
N PRO A 61 -38.58 4.28 -11.87
CA PRO A 61 -37.74 3.79 -10.79
C PRO A 61 -37.84 2.27 -10.77
N SER A 62 -36.76 1.58 -11.07
CA SER A 62 -36.69 0.13 -10.94
C SER A 62 -37.14 -0.21 -9.52
N THR A 63 -38.16 -1.03 -9.39
CA THR A 63 -38.61 -1.58 -8.11
C THR A 63 -37.38 -2.17 -7.45
N PRO A 64 -37.02 -1.82 -6.19
CA PRO A 64 -35.89 -2.39 -5.52
C PRO A 64 -36.02 -3.91 -5.53
N ILE A 65 -35.06 -4.60 -6.11
CA ILE A 65 -35.03 -6.06 -6.12
C ILE A 65 -34.94 -6.47 -4.65
N LYS A 66 -36.01 -7.12 -4.16
CA LYS A 66 -36.07 -7.59 -2.79
C LYS A 66 -35.25 -8.89 -2.72
N TYR A 67 -34.01 -8.77 -2.33
CA TYR A 67 -33.18 -9.93 -2.05
C TYR A 67 -33.80 -10.74 -0.91
N PRO A 68 -33.68 -12.07 -0.93
CA PRO A 68 -34.11 -12.87 0.20
C PRO A 68 -33.38 -12.40 1.46
N GLU A 69 -34.10 -12.25 2.57
CA GLU A 69 -33.51 -11.84 3.84
C GLU A 69 -32.32 -12.74 4.16
N PRO A 70 -31.13 -12.20 4.42
CA PRO A 70 -29.98 -13.01 4.74
C PRO A 70 -30.30 -13.83 5.99
N LYS A 71 -30.04 -15.13 5.92
CA LYS A 71 -30.06 -15.96 7.12
C LYS A 71 -29.02 -15.40 8.08
N LYS A 72 -29.43 -14.91 9.22
CA LYS A 72 -28.58 -14.36 10.29
C LYS A 72 -27.79 -15.46 11.01
N ASP A 73 -27.31 -16.45 10.28
CA ASP A 73 -26.47 -17.48 10.86
C ASP A 73 -25.03 -16.98 10.86
N ILE A 74 -24.37 -17.03 12.02
CA ILE A 74 -22.96 -16.71 12.18
C ILE A 74 -22.11 -17.48 11.16
N ALA A 75 -22.52 -18.67 10.78
CA ALA A 75 -21.87 -19.47 9.76
C ALA A 75 -21.87 -18.77 8.38
N ASP A 76 -22.94 -18.10 7.99
CA ASP A 76 -23.02 -17.40 6.70
C ASP A 76 -22.15 -16.13 6.68
N PHE A 77 -21.97 -15.50 7.83
CA PHE A 77 -21.08 -14.35 7.97
C PHE A 77 -19.62 -14.67 7.58
N TYR A 78 -19.11 -15.81 7.96
CA TYR A 78 -17.73 -16.22 7.63
C TYR A 78 -17.55 -16.72 6.20
N LEU A 79 -18.65 -16.93 5.47
CA LEU A 79 -18.61 -17.20 4.04
C LEU A 79 -18.35 -15.94 3.22
N LEU A 80 -18.64 -14.76 3.77
CA LEU A 80 -18.49 -13.49 3.11
C LEU A 80 -17.07 -12.91 3.29
N GLY A 81 -16.62 -12.19 2.27
CA GLY A 81 -15.43 -11.37 2.36
C GLY A 81 -15.74 -9.98 2.91
N PHE A 82 -14.70 -9.18 3.10
CA PHE A 82 -14.84 -7.81 3.61
C PHE A 82 -15.91 -6.99 2.86
N PHE A 83 -15.80 -6.97 1.53
CA PHE A 83 -16.69 -6.18 0.69
C PHE A 83 -18.08 -6.79 0.51
N ASP A 84 -18.22 -8.09 0.72
CA ASP A 84 -19.51 -8.78 0.56
C ASP A 84 -20.52 -8.43 1.65
N HIS A 85 -20.08 -7.77 2.70
CA HIS A 85 -20.92 -7.21 3.77
C HIS A 85 -21.37 -5.80 3.47
N ASP A 86 -22.56 -5.44 3.92
CA ASP A 86 -23.06 -4.06 3.86
C ASP A 86 -22.86 -3.29 5.17
N GLY A 87 -21.62 -3.29 5.67
CA GLY A 87 -21.22 -2.53 6.83
C GLY A 87 -21.59 -3.15 8.18
N ARG A 88 -22.41 -4.19 8.22
CA ARG A 88 -22.83 -4.92 9.43
C ARG A 88 -22.58 -6.40 9.29
N ALA A 89 -22.24 -7.03 10.39
CA ALA A 89 -22.06 -8.47 10.42
C ALA A 89 -23.37 -9.20 10.02
N GLY A 90 -23.24 -10.14 9.08
CA GLY A 90 -24.34 -10.99 8.61
C GLY A 90 -25.27 -10.38 7.57
N GLU A 91 -25.03 -9.14 7.14
CA GLU A 91 -25.79 -8.54 6.03
C GLU A 91 -25.03 -8.72 4.72
N ILE A 92 -25.68 -9.28 3.70
CA ILE A 92 -25.10 -9.42 2.36
C ILE A 92 -25.26 -8.09 1.63
N ARG A 93 -24.17 -7.59 1.06
CA ARG A 93 -24.19 -6.39 0.25
C ARG A 93 -25.04 -6.55 -0.98
N ASN A 94 -25.89 -5.56 -1.25
CA ASN A 94 -26.62 -5.45 -2.49
C ASN A 94 -25.65 -5.15 -3.65
N ILE A 95 -25.66 -5.99 -4.68
CA ILE A 95 -24.77 -5.89 -5.84
C ILE A 95 -25.46 -5.10 -6.95
N ARG A 96 -24.80 -4.04 -7.39
CA ARG A 96 -25.24 -3.19 -8.49
C ARG A 96 -25.06 -3.92 -9.83
N PRO A 97 -26.07 -3.96 -10.72
CA PRO A 97 -25.90 -4.45 -12.07
C PRO A 97 -25.25 -3.36 -12.95
N ASP A 98 -23.98 -3.55 -13.33
CA ASP A 98 -23.23 -2.59 -14.15
C ASP A 98 -23.22 -2.94 -15.64
N LEU A 99 -23.63 -4.16 -16.00
CA LEU A 99 -23.52 -4.70 -17.35
C LEU A 99 -24.82 -4.55 -18.14
N VAL A 100 -24.69 -4.34 -19.43
CA VAL A 100 -25.81 -4.37 -20.37
C VAL A 100 -25.86 -5.75 -21.05
N GLY A 101 -26.91 -6.51 -20.84
CA GLY A 101 -27.06 -7.85 -21.37
C GLY A 101 -27.83 -8.76 -20.41
N ASP A 102 -27.80 -10.07 -20.69
CA ASP A 102 -28.45 -11.12 -19.91
C ASP A 102 -27.59 -11.69 -18.79
N PHE A 103 -26.29 -11.39 -18.78
CA PHE A 103 -25.41 -11.61 -17.64
C PHE A 103 -25.25 -10.32 -16.83
N GLN A 104 -25.58 -10.38 -15.54
CA GLN A 104 -25.54 -9.22 -14.64
C GLN A 104 -24.49 -9.38 -13.56
N ALA A 105 -23.64 -8.36 -13.43
CA ALA A 105 -22.60 -8.31 -12.41
C ALA A 105 -22.26 -6.86 -12.04
N MET A 106 -21.76 -6.66 -10.83
CA MET A 106 -21.06 -5.46 -10.43
C MET A 106 -19.60 -5.54 -10.90
N ILE A 107 -19.14 -4.43 -11.45
CA ILE A 107 -17.74 -4.27 -11.86
C ILE A 107 -17.03 -3.31 -10.93
N GLN A 108 -15.81 -3.67 -10.53
CA GLN A 108 -14.90 -2.79 -9.81
C GLN A 108 -13.48 -2.90 -10.36
N PHE A 109 -12.67 -1.88 -10.11
CA PHE A 109 -11.26 -1.85 -10.49
C PHE A 109 -10.40 -1.60 -9.25
N GLY A 110 -9.44 -2.49 -8.98
CA GLY A 110 -8.46 -2.34 -7.91
C GLY A 110 -7.18 -1.70 -8.45
N GLN A 111 -6.84 -0.54 -7.91
CA GLN A 111 -5.54 0.13 -8.07
C GLN A 111 -5.06 0.53 -6.68
N ASN A 112 -4.53 1.74 -6.45
CA ASN A 112 -4.30 2.23 -5.10
C ASN A 112 -5.57 2.22 -4.23
N HIS A 113 -6.75 2.28 -4.85
CA HIS A 113 -8.05 2.00 -4.25
C HIS A 113 -8.87 1.10 -5.16
N THR A 114 -9.83 0.39 -4.57
CA THR A 114 -10.87 -0.31 -5.33
C THR A 114 -12.01 0.66 -5.61
N VAL A 115 -12.32 0.87 -6.88
CA VAL A 115 -13.23 1.93 -7.34
C VAL A 115 -14.31 1.37 -8.25
N ASP A 116 -15.45 2.04 -8.28
CA ASP A 116 -16.52 1.77 -9.25
C ASP A 116 -16.16 2.32 -10.64
N PRO A 117 -16.73 1.81 -11.73
CA PRO A 117 -16.35 2.21 -13.09
C PRO A 117 -16.44 3.70 -13.37
N GLN A 118 -17.44 4.39 -12.81
CA GLN A 118 -17.63 5.84 -12.97
C GLN A 118 -17.18 6.63 -11.74
N GLY A 119 -16.46 6.00 -10.77
CA GLY A 119 -16.28 6.57 -9.45
C GLY A 119 -17.60 6.68 -8.71
N ASN A 120 -17.61 7.40 -7.59
CA ASN A 120 -18.82 7.64 -6.82
C ASN A 120 -18.70 8.94 -6.03
N GLU A 121 -19.27 10.01 -6.56
CA GLU A 121 -19.19 11.34 -5.94
C GLU A 121 -19.84 11.37 -4.53
N ALA A 122 -20.99 10.70 -4.37
CA ALA A 122 -21.69 10.67 -3.10
C ALA A 122 -20.92 9.97 -1.97
N LYS A 123 -20.04 9.03 -2.34
CA LYS A 123 -19.19 8.29 -1.40
C LYS A 123 -17.73 8.77 -1.40
N ASN A 124 -17.42 9.89 -2.05
CA ASN A 124 -16.06 10.37 -2.22
C ASN A 124 -15.07 9.29 -2.73
N MET A 125 -15.56 8.43 -3.63
CA MET A 125 -14.75 7.39 -4.25
C MET A 125 -13.92 7.99 -5.38
N PRO A 126 -12.60 7.73 -5.45
CA PRO A 126 -11.77 8.16 -6.56
C PRO A 126 -12.17 7.48 -7.87
N ARG A 127 -11.66 8.00 -8.98
CA ARG A 127 -11.83 7.43 -10.30
C ARG A 127 -10.71 6.47 -10.63
N LEU A 128 -10.94 5.61 -11.62
CA LEU A 128 -9.92 4.74 -12.20
C LEU A 128 -8.81 5.61 -12.83
N THR A 129 -7.57 5.42 -12.42
CA THR A 129 -6.42 6.13 -13.01
C THR A 129 -6.10 5.53 -14.37
N ALA A 130 -6.12 6.36 -15.42
CA ALA A 130 -5.75 5.92 -16.77
C ALA A 130 -4.26 5.51 -16.84
N GLU A 131 -3.93 4.63 -17.77
CA GLU A 131 -2.56 4.15 -18.03
C GLU A 131 -1.86 3.52 -16.79
N LYS A 132 -2.65 3.05 -15.84
CA LYS A 132 -2.17 2.30 -14.67
C LYS A 132 -2.83 0.93 -14.64
N GLU A 133 -2.05 -0.13 -14.48
CA GLU A 133 -2.58 -1.48 -14.35
C GLU A 133 -3.63 -1.58 -13.22
N ALA A 134 -4.59 -2.47 -13.38
CA ALA A 134 -5.69 -2.64 -12.43
C ALA A 134 -6.09 -4.10 -12.27
N LEU A 135 -6.65 -4.46 -11.12
CA LEU A 135 -7.35 -5.71 -10.95
C LEU A 135 -8.83 -5.50 -11.32
N LEU A 136 -9.29 -6.16 -12.38
CA LEU A 136 -10.72 -6.24 -12.68
C LEU A 136 -11.38 -7.19 -11.69
N LEU A 137 -12.45 -6.73 -11.06
CA LEU A 137 -13.29 -7.51 -10.14
C LEU A 137 -14.70 -7.59 -10.73
N VAL A 138 -15.21 -8.80 -10.89
CA VAL A 138 -16.55 -9.11 -11.44
C VAL A 138 -17.33 -9.88 -10.40
N THR A 139 -18.34 -9.27 -9.82
CA THR A 139 -19.20 -9.91 -8.82
C THR A 139 -20.57 -10.16 -9.42
N PRO A 140 -20.91 -11.41 -9.79
CA PRO A 140 -22.24 -11.73 -10.32
C PRO A 140 -23.35 -11.38 -9.32
N THR A 141 -24.49 -10.90 -9.82
CA THR A 141 -25.69 -10.71 -8.99
C THR A 141 -26.24 -12.08 -8.55
N LEU A 142 -27.05 -12.09 -7.50
CA LEU A 142 -27.62 -13.36 -6.98
C LEU A 142 -28.53 -14.07 -7.97
N GLU A 143 -29.15 -13.33 -8.89
CA GLU A 143 -30.02 -13.84 -9.93
C GLU A 143 -29.27 -14.67 -10.97
N MET A 144 -27.96 -14.49 -11.08
CA MET A 144 -27.13 -15.32 -11.99
C MET A 144 -26.99 -16.75 -11.51
N GLY A 145 -27.31 -17.02 -10.25
CA GLY A 145 -27.19 -18.35 -9.65
C GLY A 145 -25.74 -18.77 -9.47
N ASN A 146 -25.48 -20.06 -9.56
CA ASN A 146 -24.12 -20.57 -9.51
C ASN A 146 -23.41 -20.32 -10.85
N VAL A 147 -22.28 -19.64 -10.79
CA VAL A 147 -21.40 -19.37 -11.92
C VAL A 147 -20.11 -20.13 -11.67
N ASN A 148 -19.73 -20.99 -12.61
CA ASN A 148 -18.55 -21.86 -12.46
C ASN A 148 -17.39 -21.45 -13.36
N LYS A 149 -17.67 -20.62 -14.38
CA LYS A 149 -16.66 -20.11 -15.28
C LYS A 149 -17.08 -18.74 -15.80
N LEU A 150 -16.15 -17.79 -15.78
CA LEU A 150 -16.30 -16.50 -16.45
C LEU A 150 -15.14 -16.24 -17.40
N LEU A 151 -15.47 -15.61 -18.51
CA LEU A 151 -14.55 -15.19 -19.52
C LEU A 151 -14.74 -13.69 -19.75
N ALA A 152 -13.66 -12.93 -19.81
CA ALA A 152 -13.68 -11.53 -20.15
C ALA A 152 -13.06 -11.31 -21.54
N GLU A 153 -13.76 -10.59 -22.38
CA GLU A 153 -13.27 -10.04 -23.63
C GLU A 153 -12.96 -8.56 -23.42
N ILE A 154 -11.70 -8.17 -23.61
CA ILE A 154 -11.20 -6.82 -23.39
C ILE A 154 -11.09 -6.12 -24.73
N TYR A 155 -11.78 -5.01 -24.88
CA TYR A 155 -11.79 -4.19 -26.09
C TYR A 155 -11.23 -2.81 -25.82
N LYS A 156 -10.63 -2.23 -26.85
CA LYS A 156 -10.24 -0.81 -26.89
C LYS A 156 -10.65 -0.22 -28.23
N ASP A 157 -11.36 0.88 -28.21
CA ASP A 157 -11.87 1.57 -29.41
C ASP A 157 -12.64 0.60 -30.34
N GLY A 158 -13.40 -0.33 -29.76
CA GLY A 158 -14.18 -1.35 -30.45
C GLY A 158 -13.36 -2.55 -30.98
N ILE A 159 -12.04 -2.56 -30.80
CA ILE A 159 -11.15 -3.65 -31.22
C ILE A 159 -10.95 -4.61 -30.06
N LEU A 160 -11.16 -5.92 -30.29
CA LEU A 160 -10.86 -6.96 -29.31
C LEU A 160 -9.34 -7.08 -29.14
N LEU A 161 -8.83 -6.78 -27.94
CA LEU A 161 -7.42 -6.91 -27.61
C LEU A 161 -7.08 -8.36 -27.20
N ARG A 162 -7.86 -8.91 -26.30
CA ARG A 162 -7.69 -10.29 -25.79
C ARG A 162 -8.96 -10.82 -25.14
N THR A 163 -8.95 -12.15 -25.02
CA THR A 163 -9.94 -12.89 -24.24
C THR A 163 -9.22 -13.63 -23.12
N VAL A 164 -9.75 -13.58 -21.89
CA VAL A 164 -9.11 -14.17 -20.70
C VAL A 164 -10.15 -14.86 -19.82
N ASN A 165 -9.83 -16.05 -19.31
CA ASN A 165 -10.61 -16.65 -18.22
C ASN A 165 -10.37 -15.85 -16.94
N LEU A 166 -11.43 -15.52 -16.23
CA LEU A 166 -11.32 -14.89 -14.91
C LEU A 166 -10.92 -15.95 -13.88
N ASP A 167 -10.07 -15.56 -12.96
CA ASP A 167 -9.77 -16.34 -11.77
C ASP A 167 -11.03 -16.37 -10.89
N ASP A 168 -11.36 -17.56 -10.40
CA ASP A 168 -12.54 -17.74 -9.55
C ASP A 168 -12.37 -17.05 -8.17
N PRO A 169 -13.46 -16.81 -7.42
CA PRO A 169 -13.39 -16.07 -6.16
C PRO A 169 -12.44 -16.63 -5.09
N THR A 170 -12.00 -17.90 -5.22
CA THR A 170 -11.02 -18.47 -4.29
C THR A 170 -9.59 -18.08 -4.63
N GLN A 171 -9.37 -17.59 -5.82
CA GLN A 171 -8.07 -17.17 -6.32
C GLN A 171 -7.91 -15.63 -6.26
N ILE A 172 -8.90 -14.92 -5.72
CA ILE A 172 -8.74 -13.47 -5.47
C ILE A 172 -7.46 -13.23 -4.64
N PRO A 173 -6.65 -12.25 -4.99
CA PRO A 173 -5.42 -12.00 -4.26
C PRO A 173 -5.66 -11.86 -2.75
N ASP A 174 -4.85 -12.54 -1.96
CA ASP A 174 -4.87 -12.42 -0.50
C ASP A 174 -4.66 -10.98 -0.04
N THR A 175 -5.11 -10.67 1.16
CA THR A 175 -4.81 -9.38 1.80
C THR A 175 -3.32 -9.24 2.12
N ASP A 176 -2.81 -8.03 1.98
CA ASP A 176 -1.45 -7.63 2.37
C ASP A 176 -1.30 -7.38 3.89
N GLN A 177 -2.36 -7.58 4.63
CA GLN A 177 -2.43 -7.35 6.07
C GLN A 177 -1.30 -8.06 6.83
N THR A 178 -0.70 -7.36 7.78
CA THR A 178 0.26 -7.94 8.72
C THR A 178 -0.44 -8.96 9.61
N ASN A 179 -0.30 -10.24 9.30
CA ASN A 179 -0.92 -11.33 10.04
C ASN A 179 0.11 -12.19 10.73
N THR A 180 -0.22 -12.55 11.97
CA THR A 180 0.39 -13.71 12.63
C THR A 180 -0.46 -14.95 12.34
N ASP A 181 0.07 -16.14 12.56
CA ASP A 181 -0.66 -17.42 12.38
C ASP A 181 -1.94 -17.55 13.23
N GLN A 182 -2.14 -16.67 14.20
CA GLN A 182 -3.26 -16.72 15.14
C GLN A 182 -4.45 -15.84 14.72
N ARG A 183 -4.30 -15.04 13.65
CA ARG A 183 -5.37 -14.12 13.22
C ARG A 183 -6.16 -14.72 12.06
N PRO A 184 -7.48 -14.53 12.04
CA PRO A 184 -8.28 -14.86 10.87
C PRO A 184 -7.79 -14.04 9.67
N ARG A 185 -7.73 -14.66 8.50
CA ARG A 185 -7.44 -13.96 7.24
C ARG A 185 -8.72 -13.36 6.70
N VAL A 186 -8.65 -12.09 6.34
CA VAL A 186 -9.75 -11.39 5.69
C VAL A 186 -9.49 -11.40 4.18
N SER A 187 -10.44 -11.89 3.39
CA SER A 187 -10.45 -11.74 1.95
C SER A 187 -11.22 -10.49 1.58
N TYR A 188 -10.85 -9.78 0.51
CA TYR A 188 -11.62 -8.64 0.02
C TYR A 188 -13.04 -9.05 -0.37
N SER A 189 -13.18 -10.12 -1.14
CA SER A 189 -14.46 -10.71 -1.51
C SER A 189 -14.31 -12.23 -1.67
N LYS A 190 -15.36 -12.97 -1.38
CA LYS A 190 -15.48 -14.40 -1.65
C LYS A 190 -16.46 -14.68 -2.80
N ARG A 191 -16.88 -13.64 -3.49
CA ARG A 191 -17.85 -13.69 -4.59
C ARG A 191 -17.30 -13.09 -5.88
N ALA A 192 -16.28 -12.23 -5.82
CA ALA A 192 -15.72 -11.55 -6.97
C ALA A 192 -14.75 -12.47 -7.73
N TRP A 193 -14.98 -12.59 -9.02
CA TRP A 193 -14.05 -13.12 -10.00
C TRP A 193 -13.05 -12.04 -10.38
N SER A 194 -11.84 -12.39 -10.78
CA SER A 194 -10.81 -11.39 -11.02
C SER A 194 -9.89 -11.71 -12.19
N THR A 195 -9.33 -10.66 -12.77
CA THR A 195 -8.17 -10.74 -13.68
C THR A 195 -7.43 -9.41 -13.68
N LYS A 196 -6.13 -9.46 -13.99
CA LYS A 196 -5.33 -8.24 -14.13
C LYS A 196 -5.55 -7.62 -15.50
N LEU A 197 -5.73 -6.30 -15.53
CA LEU A 197 -5.69 -5.45 -16.72
C LEU A 197 -4.33 -4.79 -16.80
N ASN A 198 -3.74 -4.78 -18.00
CA ASN A 198 -2.49 -4.12 -18.27
C ASN A 198 -2.67 -2.59 -18.33
N TRP A 199 -1.60 -1.85 -18.14
CA TRP A 199 -1.64 -0.39 -18.18
C TRP A 199 -2.15 0.18 -19.51
N ASP A 200 -1.83 -0.48 -20.63
CA ASP A 200 -2.23 -0.08 -22.00
C ASP A 200 -3.67 -0.48 -22.34
N GLU A 201 -4.32 -1.30 -21.53
CA GLU A 201 -5.74 -1.63 -21.61
C GLU A 201 -6.59 -0.62 -20.82
N VAL A 202 -6.04 -0.09 -19.71
CA VAL A 202 -6.74 0.85 -18.80
C VAL A 202 -6.67 2.27 -19.35
N GLN A 203 -7.37 2.52 -20.44
CA GLN A 203 -7.35 3.80 -21.16
C GLN A 203 -8.74 4.14 -21.72
N GLY A 204 -8.92 5.36 -22.22
CA GLY A 204 -10.11 5.73 -22.98
C GLY A 204 -10.37 4.72 -24.10
N GLY A 205 -11.63 4.40 -24.34
CA GLY A 205 -12.04 3.36 -25.28
C GLY A 205 -12.10 1.93 -24.72
N LEU A 206 -11.73 1.72 -23.42
CA LEU A 206 -11.89 0.43 -22.76
C LEU A 206 -13.35 0.02 -22.69
N LYS A 207 -13.68 -1.17 -23.19
CA LYS A 207 -14.96 -1.86 -23.04
C LYS A 207 -14.69 -3.29 -22.60
N ILE A 208 -15.53 -3.83 -21.72
CA ILE A 208 -15.37 -5.18 -21.20
C ILE A 208 -16.67 -5.95 -21.45
N ARG A 209 -16.57 -7.14 -22.06
CA ARG A 209 -17.69 -8.06 -22.19
C ARG A 209 -17.39 -9.31 -21.36
N ILE A 210 -18.32 -9.68 -20.48
CA ILE A 210 -18.25 -10.87 -19.63
C ILE A 210 -19.18 -11.92 -20.21
N VAL A 211 -18.71 -13.17 -20.26
CA VAL A 211 -19.46 -14.31 -20.75
C VAL A 211 -19.32 -15.45 -19.76
N ASP A 212 -20.42 -16.11 -19.39
CA ASP A 212 -20.42 -17.28 -18.53
C ASP A 212 -20.47 -18.60 -19.32
N GLU A 213 -20.45 -19.72 -18.62
CA GLU A 213 -20.50 -21.06 -19.21
C GLU A 213 -21.82 -21.39 -19.90
N GLN A 214 -22.90 -20.64 -19.64
CA GLN A 214 -24.21 -20.79 -20.28
C GLN A 214 -24.35 -19.87 -21.51
N ASN A 215 -23.28 -19.19 -21.92
CA ASN A 215 -23.22 -18.17 -22.98
C ASN A 215 -24.09 -16.95 -22.72
N ARG A 216 -24.52 -16.68 -21.47
CA ARG A 216 -25.08 -15.39 -21.10
C ARG A 216 -23.96 -14.36 -21.14
N SER A 217 -24.25 -13.18 -21.61
CA SER A 217 -23.24 -12.13 -21.72
C SER A 217 -23.72 -10.77 -21.24
N GLY A 218 -22.80 -9.97 -20.74
CA GLY A 218 -23.04 -8.59 -20.32
C GLY A 218 -21.85 -7.69 -20.65
N GLU A 219 -22.12 -6.48 -21.08
CA GLU A 219 -21.09 -5.51 -21.48
C GLU A 219 -21.02 -4.30 -20.54
N LEU A 220 -19.82 -3.99 -20.05
CA LEU A 220 -19.50 -2.69 -19.50
C LEU A 220 -19.07 -1.78 -20.66
N LEU A 221 -19.91 -0.84 -21.03
CA LEU A 221 -19.66 0.03 -22.17
C LEU A 221 -18.58 1.07 -21.85
N GLU A 222 -17.83 1.49 -22.85
CA GLU A 222 -16.75 2.49 -22.72
C GLU A 222 -17.19 3.81 -22.07
N ASN A 223 -18.41 4.28 -22.38
CA ASN A 223 -18.97 5.49 -21.80
C ASN A 223 -19.42 5.35 -20.35
N LYS A 224 -19.35 4.14 -19.79
CA LYS A 224 -19.63 3.80 -18.39
C LYS A 224 -18.37 3.67 -17.54
N ILE A 225 -17.21 3.95 -18.12
CA ILE A 225 -15.93 3.97 -17.41
C ILE A 225 -15.44 5.43 -17.41
N ASP A 226 -15.17 5.96 -16.24
CA ASP A 226 -14.61 7.30 -16.08
C ASP A 226 -13.17 7.22 -15.57
N PHE A 227 -12.29 8.04 -16.15
CA PHE A 227 -10.88 8.01 -15.87
C PHE A 227 -10.39 9.29 -15.21
N ALA A 228 -9.51 9.14 -14.21
CA ALA A 228 -8.62 10.20 -13.76
C ALA A 228 -7.37 10.28 -14.66
N ALA A 229 -6.70 11.42 -14.63
CA ALA A 229 -5.48 11.65 -15.38
C ALA A 229 -4.40 10.59 -15.11
N PRO A 230 -3.66 10.15 -16.12
CA PRO A 230 -2.49 9.30 -15.98
C PRO A 230 -1.28 10.13 -15.52
N GLY A 231 -1.35 10.67 -14.32
CA GLY A 231 -0.33 11.53 -13.75
C GLY A 231 1.01 10.83 -13.56
N GLU A 232 2.08 11.63 -13.55
CA GLU A 232 3.44 11.14 -13.32
C GLU A 232 4.06 11.87 -12.13
N LEU A 233 4.88 11.17 -11.34
CA LEU A 233 5.63 11.73 -10.22
C LEU A 233 7.12 11.59 -10.48
N VAL A 234 7.86 12.71 -10.41
CA VAL A 234 9.31 12.70 -10.32
C VAL A 234 9.73 13.03 -8.90
N LEU A 235 10.34 12.08 -8.23
CA LEU A 235 10.82 12.20 -6.86
C LEU A 235 12.35 12.22 -6.87
N THR A 236 12.94 13.39 -6.55
CA THR A 236 14.39 13.53 -6.43
C THR A 236 14.81 13.49 -4.96
N ASN A 237 15.98 12.92 -4.70
CA ASN A 237 16.49 12.71 -3.35
C ASN A 237 17.91 13.23 -3.20
N ILE A 238 18.21 13.92 -2.06
CA ILE A 238 19.54 14.38 -1.73
C ILE A 238 19.79 14.33 -0.22
N ARG A 239 21.02 14.02 0.21
CA ARG A 239 21.50 14.26 1.58
C ARG A 239 22.41 15.48 1.59
N LEU A 240 22.19 16.36 2.54
CA LEU A 240 22.83 17.67 2.58
C LEU A 240 23.39 17.97 3.97
N GLY A 241 24.70 18.18 4.05
CA GLY A 241 25.38 18.75 5.21
C GLY A 241 25.66 20.23 5.02
N MET A 242 25.19 21.06 5.94
CA MET A 242 25.37 22.51 5.94
C MET A 242 26.34 22.87 7.07
N LEU A 243 27.60 23.16 6.72
CA LEU A 243 28.73 23.38 7.66
C LEU A 243 29.05 22.15 8.53
N THR A 244 28.58 21.00 8.13
CA THR A 244 28.79 19.70 8.76
C THR A 244 28.61 18.60 7.72
N ASP A 245 28.85 17.35 8.08
CA ASP A 245 28.62 16.21 7.18
C ASP A 245 27.10 15.96 7.01
N ALA A 246 26.74 15.39 5.87
CA ALA A 246 25.36 14.99 5.61
C ALA A 246 24.89 13.96 6.65
N PRO A 247 23.58 13.96 6.98
CA PRO A 247 23.05 13.04 7.98
C PRO A 247 23.20 11.58 7.53
N GLN A 248 23.52 10.71 8.50
CA GLN A 248 23.51 9.27 8.30
C GLN A 248 22.21 8.70 8.86
N SER A 249 21.45 7.99 8.03
CA SER A 249 20.23 7.34 8.49
C SER A 249 20.00 6.03 7.76
N TRP A 250 19.54 5.03 8.51
CA TRP A 250 19.08 3.76 7.95
C TRP A 250 17.73 3.91 7.26
N GLY A 251 16.94 4.91 7.63
CA GLY A 251 15.62 5.21 7.10
C GLY A 251 15.61 5.90 5.72
N HIS A 252 16.77 6.20 5.13
CA HIS A 252 16.85 6.82 3.80
C HIS A 252 16.62 5.81 2.67
N TYR A 253 15.47 5.11 2.68
CA TYR A 253 15.18 3.99 1.77
C TYR A 253 15.13 4.41 0.30
N MET A 254 14.54 5.57 -0.01
CA MET A 254 14.46 6.08 -1.41
C MET A 254 15.84 6.39 -2.02
N LEU A 255 16.88 6.58 -1.19
CA LEU A 255 18.26 6.72 -1.64
C LEU A 255 18.99 5.38 -1.69
N ARG A 256 18.73 4.53 -0.74
CA ARG A 256 19.49 3.29 -0.52
C ARG A 256 18.96 2.12 -1.33
N ASP A 257 17.64 1.98 -1.43
CA ASP A 257 16.92 0.90 -2.11
C ASP A 257 15.75 1.47 -2.92
N PRO A 258 16.03 2.34 -3.92
CA PRO A 258 14.99 3.04 -4.67
C PRO A 258 14.08 2.11 -5.44
N GLU A 259 14.58 0.94 -5.87
CA GLU A 259 13.81 -0.07 -6.59
C GLU A 259 12.66 -0.61 -5.75
N ARG A 260 12.93 -0.92 -4.48
CA ARG A 260 11.93 -1.45 -3.55
C ARG A 260 11.06 -0.35 -2.96
N ALA A 261 11.69 0.66 -2.36
CA ALA A 261 10.99 1.78 -1.75
C ALA A 261 10.07 2.49 -2.73
N GLY A 262 10.58 2.77 -3.95
CA GLY A 262 9.78 3.41 -4.99
C GLY A 262 8.61 2.55 -5.47
N SER A 263 8.81 1.25 -5.71
CA SER A 263 7.71 0.36 -6.13
C SER A 263 6.62 0.28 -5.07
N ASP A 264 6.99 0.17 -3.80
CA ASP A 264 6.03 0.07 -2.70
C ASP A 264 5.23 1.37 -2.54
N TYR A 265 5.88 2.53 -2.65
CA TYR A 265 5.18 3.80 -2.61
C TYR A 265 4.28 4.03 -3.83
N PHE A 266 4.73 3.64 -5.02
CA PHE A 266 3.95 3.75 -6.26
C PHE A 266 2.58 3.04 -6.18
N GLN A 267 2.47 1.98 -5.37
CA GLN A 267 1.21 1.29 -5.11
C GLN A 267 0.20 2.13 -4.31
N THR A 268 0.65 3.18 -3.63
CA THR A 268 -0.22 3.98 -2.74
C THR A 268 -0.81 5.21 -3.43
N ILE A 269 -0.34 5.57 -4.62
CA ILE A 269 -0.71 6.81 -5.32
C ILE A 269 -1.42 6.55 -6.65
N PRO A 270 -2.35 7.44 -7.07
CA PRO A 270 -3.06 7.35 -8.35
C PRO A 270 -2.21 7.95 -9.49
N ALA A 271 -0.99 7.45 -9.67
CA ALA A 271 -0.09 7.85 -10.75
C ALA A 271 0.11 6.70 -11.72
N ALA A 272 0.22 6.98 -12.99
CA ALA A 272 0.51 6.00 -14.04
C ALA A 272 2.01 5.69 -14.13
N GLN A 273 2.86 6.66 -13.74
CA GLN A 273 4.31 6.50 -13.73
C GLN A 273 4.94 7.24 -12.55
N MET A 274 6.03 6.69 -12.03
CA MET A 274 6.84 7.33 -10.99
C MET A 274 8.32 7.11 -11.28
N THR A 275 9.11 8.19 -11.20
CA THR A 275 10.56 8.15 -11.32
C THR A 275 11.21 8.53 -9.98
N VAL A 276 12.09 7.68 -9.48
CA VAL A 276 12.92 7.94 -8.29
C VAL A 276 14.33 8.24 -8.73
N ALA A 277 14.70 9.49 -8.54
CA ALA A 277 16.02 10.03 -8.86
C ALA A 277 16.80 10.35 -7.58
N LYS A 278 18.12 10.40 -7.70
CA LYS A 278 19.00 10.73 -6.58
C LYS A 278 20.15 11.60 -6.99
N TYR A 279 20.62 12.36 -6.02
CA TYR A 279 21.88 13.08 -6.07
C TYR A 279 22.88 12.41 -5.15
N ASP A 280 24.18 12.63 -5.44
CA ASP A 280 25.24 12.32 -4.51
C ASP A 280 25.14 13.20 -3.26
N ASP A 281 25.66 12.70 -2.13
CA ASP A 281 25.68 13.48 -0.90
C ASP A 281 26.50 14.75 -1.05
N LEU A 282 26.03 15.84 -0.50
CA LEU A 282 26.76 17.09 -0.51
C LEU A 282 27.10 17.59 0.89
N LYS A 283 28.35 18.05 1.01
CA LYS A 283 28.82 18.84 2.14
C LYS A 283 29.07 20.27 1.69
N LEU A 284 28.46 21.23 2.37
CA LEU A 284 28.63 22.65 2.13
C LEU A 284 29.55 23.23 3.22
N ASP A 285 30.76 23.60 2.85
CA ASP A 285 31.71 24.26 3.77
C ASP A 285 31.42 25.75 3.94
N ARG A 286 30.59 26.30 3.08
CA ARG A 286 30.09 27.67 3.15
C ARG A 286 28.63 27.72 2.77
N VAL A 287 27.83 28.54 3.46
CA VAL A 287 26.38 28.62 3.24
C VAL A 287 25.94 30.08 3.23
N MET A 288 25.21 30.48 2.18
CA MET A 288 24.62 31.82 2.06
C MET A 288 23.16 31.78 2.46
N VAL A 289 22.77 32.66 3.36
CA VAL A 289 21.37 32.84 3.77
C VAL A 289 20.75 34.12 3.18
N ALA A 290 19.44 34.27 3.30
CA ALA A 290 18.65 35.25 2.54
C ALA A 290 19.04 36.70 2.72
N ASN A 291 19.61 37.09 3.87
CA ASN A 291 20.13 38.42 4.10
C ASN A 291 21.51 38.68 3.49
N GLY A 292 22.04 37.76 2.69
CA GLY A 292 23.33 37.84 2.04
C GLY A 292 24.54 37.49 2.96
N THR A 293 24.29 37.00 4.17
CA THR A 293 25.35 36.49 5.06
C THR A 293 25.85 35.17 4.54
N ILE A 294 27.18 35.00 4.50
CA ILE A 294 27.82 33.76 4.18
C ILE A 294 28.48 33.22 5.46
N TYR A 295 28.02 32.04 5.90
CA TYR A 295 28.65 31.33 7.01
C TYR A 295 29.70 30.35 6.44
N ASP A 296 30.79 30.17 7.18
CA ASP A 296 31.90 29.27 6.84
C ASP A 296 32.32 28.31 7.98
N SER A 297 31.67 28.42 9.14
CA SER A 297 31.97 27.59 10.31
C SER A 297 30.72 27.20 11.10
N VAL A 298 29.82 28.14 11.35
CA VAL A 298 28.61 27.96 12.15
C VAL A 298 27.59 29.05 11.79
N SER A 299 26.31 28.73 11.77
CA SER A 299 25.25 29.74 11.69
C SER A 299 25.09 30.45 13.01
N ASN A 300 24.75 31.73 12.95
CA ASN A 300 24.46 32.55 14.14
C ASN A 300 23.06 32.34 14.71
N SER A 301 22.20 31.58 13.99
CA SER A 301 20.88 31.19 14.49
C SER A 301 20.93 29.88 15.25
N ASP A 302 19.93 29.63 16.08
CA ASP A 302 19.65 28.30 16.61
C ASP A 302 19.06 27.40 15.52
N GLY A 303 19.29 26.10 15.66
CA GLY A 303 18.79 25.07 14.77
C GLY A 303 18.02 23.99 15.53
N GLY A 304 17.00 23.44 14.89
CA GLY A 304 16.17 22.34 15.39
C GLY A 304 15.55 21.56 14.23
N VAL A 305 14.71 20.59 14.57
CA VAL A 305 14.03 19.76 13.55
C VAL A 305 13.22 20.66 12.60
N TYR A 306 12.56 21.68 13.12
CA TYR A 306 11.65 22.56 12.40
C TYR A 306 12.20 23.96 12.13
N GLU A 307 13.37 24.33 12.66
CA GLU A 307 13.87 25.69 12.64
C GLU A 307 15.34 25.78 12.23
N GLY A 308 15.75 26.97 11.82
CA GLY A 308 17.10 27.29 11.42
C GLY A 308 17.15 28.06 10.08
N ASP A 309 17.95 29.11 10.01
CA ASP A 309 18.07 29.94 8.81
C ASP A 309 18.63 29.17 7.62
N MET A 310 19.62 28.30 7.82
CA MET A 310 20.15 27.43 6.79
C MET A 310 19.13 26.38 6.33
N ARG A 311 18.32 25.86 7.25
CA ARG A 311 17.21 24.97 6.91
C ARG A 311 16.27 25.63 5.90
N GLU A 312 15.78 26.84 6.21
CA GLU A 312 14.80 27.51 5.36
C GLU A 312 15.40 28.06 4.08
N ASN A 313 16.59 28.69 4.13
CA ASN A 313 17.15 29.39 2.99
C ASN A 313 17.99 28.48 2.08
N THR A 314 18.69 27.50 2.65
CA THR A 314 19.57 26.62 1.88
C THR A 314 18.90 25.28 1.62
N GLY A 315 18.55 24.52 2.65
CA GLY A 315 17.96 23.18 2.49
C GLY A 315 16.64 23.22 1.70
N LYS A 316 15.67 23.98 2.18
CA LYS A 316 14.36 24.07 1.51
C LYS A 316 14.41 24.92 0.24
N SER A 317 14.84 26.20 0.36
CA SER A 317 14.69 27.15 -0.71
C SER A 317 15.72 26.93 -1.82
N THR A 318 17.01 26.86 -1.51
CA THR A 318 18.04 26.77 -2.57
C THR A 318 18.12 25.34 -3.15
N PHE A 319 18.11 24.29 -2.32
CA PHE A 319 18.19 22.91 -2.80
C PHE A 319 16.82 22.33 -3.14
N GLY A 320 15.89 22.26 -2.18
CA GLY A 320 14.58 21.66 -2.40
C GLY A 320 13.81 22.28 -3.56
N VAL A 321 13.59 23.59 -3.50
CA VAL A 321 12.90 24.36 -4.54
C VAL A 321 13.77 24.52 -5.80
N GLY A 322 15.08 24.82 -5.60
CA GLY A 322 15.97 25.12 -6.72
C GLY A 322 16.15 23.93 -7.67
N ILE A 323 16.27 22.70 -7.20
CA ILE A 323 16.35 21.51 -8.02
C ILE A 323 15.09 21.37 -8.88
N ASN A 324 13.91 21.57 -8.31
CA ASN A 324 12.66 21.55 -9.07
C ASN A 324 12.60 22.66 -10.13
N LEU A 325 12.97 23.90 -9.75
CA LEU A 325 12.99 25.04 -10.68
C LEU A 325 13.96 24.80 -11.85
N ALA A 326 15.14 24.22 -11.59
CA ALA A 326 16.09 23.85 -12.64
C ALA A 326 15.46 22.88 -13.65
N ASN A 327 14.62 21.94 -13.18
CA ASN A 327 13.91 20.98 -14.04
C ASN A 327 12.78 21.60 -14.88
N TRP A 328 12.40 22.84 -14.60
CA TRP A 328 11.48 23.63 -15.47
C TRP A 328 12.18 24.74 -16.27
N GLY A 329 13.52 24.76 -16.29
CA GLY A 329 14.30 25.76 -17.02
C GLY A 329 14.30 27.14 -16.37
N VAL A 330 13.95 27.26 -15.11
CA VAL A 330 13.98 28.51 -14.35
C VAL A 330 15.34 28.66 -13.71
N THR A 331 16.03 29.81 -13.90
CA THR A 331 17.44 29.95 -13.50
C THR A 331 17.65 30.72 -12.21
N SER A 332 16.68 31.53 -11.81
CA SER A 332 16.85 32.38 -10.61
C SER A 332 15.54 32.70 -9.90
N ALA A 333 15.66 32.91 -8.60
CA ALA A 333 14.59 33.36 -7.74
C ALA A 333 15.14 34.13 -6.52
N SER A 334 14.27 34.80 -5.79
CA SER A 334 14.62 35.30 -4.45
C SER A 334 15.05 34.15 -3.54
N MET A 335 16.11 34.32 -2.78
CA MET A 335 16.63 33.26 -1.92
C MET A 335 15.61 32.84 -0.83
N GLN A 336 14.75 33.74 -0.37
CA GLN A 336 13.70 33.38 0.59
C GLN A 336 12.51 32.66 -0.05
N SER A 337 12.32 32.83 -1.38
CA SER A 337 11.11 32.35 -2.03
C SER A 337 11.08 30.82 -2.16
N GLN A 338 10.01 30.23 -1.70
CA GLN A 338 9.65 28.82 -1.94
C GLN A 338 8.60 28.70 -3.05
N GLU A 339 8.35 29.77 -3.79
CA GLU A 339 7.42 29.80 -4.92
C GLU A 339 7.89 28.89 -6.05
N GLN A 340 7.00 28.03 -6.52
CA GLN A 340 7.19 27.10 -7.61
C GLN A 340 5.96 27.06 -8.54
N PRO A 341 6.16 26.86 -9.83
CA PRO A 341 5.04 26.82 -10.78
C PRO A 341 4.15 25.61 -10.61
N GLN A 342 4.65 24.53 -10.03
CA GLN A 342 3.92 23.26 -9.90
C GLN A 342 3.36 22.76 -11.25
N LEU A 343 4.10 22.97 -12.33
CA LEU A 343 3.68 22.65 -13.70
C LEU A 343 3.50 21.14 -13.87
N THR A 344 4.46 20.38 -13.36
CA THR A 344 4.47 18.91 -13.32
C THR A 344 4.61 18.46 -11.87
N GLN A 345 4.34 17.20 -11.57
CA GLN A 345 4.54 16.63 -10.23
C GLN A 345 6.02 16.32 -10.00
N ASN A 346 6.76 17.35 -9.60
CA ASN A 346 8.14 17.24 -9.17
C ASN A 346 8.25 17.49 -7.67
N VAL A 347 8.86 16.57 -6.97
CA VAL A 347 9.08 16.65 -5.52
C VAL A 347 10.54 16.40 -5.23
N ASN A 348 11.18 17.34 -4.55
CA ASN A 348 12.52 17.14 -4.03
C ASN A 348 12.47 16.79 -2.54
N MET A 349 13.05 15.68 -2.21
CA MET A 349 13.23 15.21 -0.85
C MET A 349 14.68 15.43 -0.43
N HIS A 350 14.86 16.15 0.66
CA HIS A 350 16.20 16.39 1.20
C HIS A 350 16.29 15.99 2.67
N HIS A 351 17.34 15.23 2.96
CA HIS A 351 17.76 14.89 4.31
C HIS A 351 18.89 15.86 4.68
N ALA A 352 18.62 16.81 5.55
CA ALA A 352 19.55 17.89 5.83
C ALA A 352 19.99 17.91 7.29
N ARG A 353 21.27 18.26 7.49
CA ARG A 353 21.88 18.52 8.80
C ARG A 353 22.63 19.82 8.73
N GLY A 354 22.51 20.64 9.75
CA GLY A 354 23.19 21.93 9.83
C GLY A 354 23.93 22.13 11.15
N LYS A 355 24.98 22.96 11.12
CA LYS A 355 25.72 23.38 12.32
C LYS A 355 25.34 24.81 12.69
N TYR A 356 24.71 24.96 13.84
CA TYR A 356 24.09 26.16 14.37
C TYR A 356 24.74 26.63 15.66
N ALA A 357 24.35 27.83 16.16
CA ALA A 357 24.88 28.37 17.39
C ALA A 357 24.69 27.43 18.61
N ASN A 358 23.57 26.68 18.61
CA ASN A 358 23.24 25.70 19.66
C ASN A 358 23.76 24.29 19.37
N GLY A 359 24.56 24.05 18.30
CA GLY A 359 25.11 22.77 17.92
C GLY A 359 24.63 22.25 16.56
N GLU A 360 24.79 20.94 16.32
CA GLU A 360 24.35 20.31 15.09
C GLU A 360 22.91 19.81 15.22
N SER A 361 22.10 20.05 14.19
CA SER A 361 20.70 19.64 14.16
C SER A 361 20.36 18.92 12.85
N ASN A 362 19.68 17.78 12.94
CA ASN A 362 19.01 17.16 11.83
C ASN A 362 17.65 17.81 11.62
N HIS A 363 17.28 18.03 10.37
CA HIS A 363 15.99 18.60 9.98
C HIS A 363 15.07 17.52 9.44
N GLY A 364 13.76 17.65 9.70
CA GLY A 364 12.78 16.65 9.28
C GLY A 364 11.35 17.11 9.45
N LEU A 365 10.42 16.16 9.32
CA LEU A 365 9.00 16.25 9.67
C LEU A 365 8.32 17.49 9.05
N SER A 366 8.64 17.80 7.80
CA SER A 366 8.10 18.97 7.11
C SER A 366 8.02 18.74 5.62
N GLY A 367 6.83 18.91 5.05
CA GLY A 367 6.58 18.73 3.62
C GLY A 367 5.61 19.74 3.04
N GLY A 368 5.45 19.67 1.74
CA GLY A 368 4.56 20.52 0.97
C GLY A 368 5.27 21.27 -0.13
N ASN A 369 4.49 21.88 -1.01
CA ASN A 369 4.99 22.73 -2.09
C ASN A 369 6.17 22.15 -2.90
N GLY A 370 6.13 20.85 -3.23
CA GLY A 370 7.17 20.19 -4.04
C GLY A 370 8.49 19.93 -3.34
N MET A 371 8.55 20.03 -2.01
CA MET A 371 9.74 19.72 -1.22
C MET A 371 9.38 18.99 0.05
N LEU A 372 10.25 18.05 0.45
CA LEU A 372 10.15 17.32 1.71
C LEU A 372 11.48 17.45 2.46
N THR A 373 11.40 17.83 3.73
CA THR A 373 12.53 17.80 4.68
C THR A 373 12.28 16.64 5.63
N LEU A 374 13.03 15.57 5.52
CA LEU A 374 12.73 14.31 6.20
C LEU A 374 13.91 13.83 7.04
N ILE A 375 13.61 13.24 8.20
CA ILE A 375 14.55 12.39 8.93
C ILE A 375 14.67 11.06 8.22
N ASP A 376 13.53 10.41 7.93
CA ASP A 376 13.45 9.14 7.22
C ASP A 376 12.52 9.24 5.99
N SER A 377 12.85 8.52 4.91
CA SER A 377 12.03 8.42 3.71
C SER A 377 11.18 7.14 3.69
N ILE A 378 10.61 6.78 4.83
CA ILE A 378 9.82 5.56 5.06
C ILE A 378 8.71 5.85 6.05
N GLY A 379 7.73 4.99 6.08
CA GLY A 379 6.66 5.02 7.07
C GLY A 379 5.72 6.21 6.92
N ASN A 380 5.18 6.63 8.05
CA ASN A 380 4.22 7.73 8.06
C ASN A 380 4.88 9.08 7.83
N GLU A 381 6.12 9.31 8.23
CA GLU A 381 6.81 10.58 7.97
C GLU A 381 6.79 10.90 6.48
N PHE A 382 7.27 9.98 5.65
CA PHE A 382 7.27 10.18 4.20
C PHE A 382 5.85 10.35 3.64
N SER A 383 4.93 9.44 4.00
CA SER A 383 3.55 9.47 3.47
C SER A 383 2.79 10.72 3.91
N HIS A 384 3.03 11.21 5.11
CA HIS A 384 2.44 12.43 5.66
C HIS A 384 2.98 13.68 4.95
N GLU A 385 4.28 13.82 4.88
CA GLU A 385 4.91 15.03 4.34
C GLU A 385 4.67 15.19 2.83
N ILE A 386 4.66 14.10 2.07
CA ILE A 386 4.28 14.18 0.67
C ILE A 386 2.76 14.39 0.50
N GLY A 387 1.94 13.97 1.46
CA GLY A 387 0.52 14.28 1.53
C GLY A 387 0.27 15.80 1.54
N HIS A 388 1.07 16.55 2.30
CA HIS A 388 1.05 18.02 2.27
C HIS A 388 1.37 18.59 0.89
N HIS A 389 2.29 17.96 0.15
CA HIS A 389 2.56 18.36 -1.23
C HIS A 389 1.33 18.18 -2.14
N TYR A 390 0.54 17.14 -1.95
CA TYR A 390 -0.72 16.95 -2.69
C TYR A 390 -1.82 17.92 -2.27
N GLY A 391 -1.61 18.75 -1.24
CA GLY A 391 -2.54 19.73 -0.73
C GLY A 391 -3.44 19.22 0.39
N LEU A 392 -3.09 18.11 1.03
CA LEU A 392 -3.74 17.63 2.23
C LEU A 392 -3.28 18.45 3.44
N GLY A 393 -4.22 18.82 4.31
CA GLY A 393 -3.94 19.38 5.63
C GLY A 393 -3.83 18.29 6.68
N HIS A 394 -3.45 18.68 7.90
CA HIS A 394 -3.65 17.81 9.06
C HIS A 394 -5.14 17.50 9.21
N TYR A 395 -5.42 16.27 9.51
CA TYR A 395 -6.76 15.82 9.37
C TYR A 395 -7.17 15.06 10.62
N PRO A 396 -8.17 15.51 11.30
CA PRO A 396 -8.97 14.60 12.05
C PRO A 396 -10.23 14.15 11.32
N GLY A 397 -10.62 14.70 10.17
CA GLY A 397 -11.99 14.56 9.71
C GLY A 397 -12.94 15.28 10.66
N LYS A 398 -14.22 15.36 10.34
CA LYS A 398 -15.23 15.73 11.32
C LYS A 398 -15.67 14.49 12.07
N VAL A 399 -15.91 14.63 13.36
CA VAL A 399 -16.31 13.53 14.24
C VAL A 399 -17.53 12.77 13.73
N ASP A 400 -18.41 13.45 13.00
CA ASP A 400 -19.66 12.87 12.48
C ASP A 400 -19.56 12.46 11.00
N GLU A 401 -18.38 12.60 10.38
CA GLU A 401 -18.22 12.30 8.96
C GLU A 401 -17.27 11.12 8.79
N ASP A 402 -17.71 10.13 8.03
CA ASP A 402 -17.05 8.83 7.83
C ASP A 402 -15.91 8.87 6.81
N TYR A 403 -15.17 9.96 6.71
CA TYR A 403 -14.28 10.18 5.59
C TYR A 403 -13.04 9.31 5.60
N PHE A 404 -12.56 9.01 6.77
CA PHE A 404 -11.25 8.49 6.91
C PHE A 404 -11.16 7.00 6.67
N TRP A 405 -12.06 6.27 7.27
CA TRP A 405 -11.95 4.83 7.36
C TRP A 405 -13.28 4.15 7.59
N ALA A 406 -14.33 4.90 7.50
CA ALA A 406 -15.58 4.46 8.05
C ALA A 406 -16.38 3.54 7.17
N GLU A 407 -16.29 3.71 5.86
CA GLU A 407 -17.04 2.89 4.93
C GLU A 407 -16.22 1.67 4.51
N HIS A 408 -16.92 0.56 4.30
CA HIS A 408 -16.28 -0.72 4.00
C HIS A 408 -15.59 -0.79 2.65
N HIS A 409 -15.70 0.21 1.79
CA HIS A 409 -15.05 0.20 0.49
C HIS A 409 -14.45 1.53 0.10
N ALA A 410 -15.26 2.54 -0.27
CA ALA A 410 -14.75 3.79 -0.85
C ALA A 410 -13.78 4.53 0.07
N ASN A 411 -14.07 4.52 1.37
CA ASN A 411 -13.32 5.32 2.35
C ASN A 411 -12.39 4.47 3.21
N SER A 412 -12.43 3.13 3.08
CA SER A 412 -11.61 2.24 3.89
C SER A 412 -10.16 2.13 3.42
N GLY A 413 -9.85 2.57 2.22
CA GLY A 413 -8.51 2.49 1.65
C GLY A 413 -8.15 1.15 1.01
N TRP A 414 -9.09 0.21 0.88
CA TRP A 414 -8.84 -1.03 0.16
C TRP A 414 -8.46 -0.77 -1.28
N GLY A 415 -7.41 -1.45 -1.74
CA GLY A 415 -6.90 -1.38 -3.09
C GLY A 415 -6.19 -2.66 -3.50
N TYR A 416 -5.40 -2.60 -4.55
CA TYR A 416 -4.64 -3.70 -5.08
C TYR A 416 -3.17 -3.32 -5.26
N ASN A 417 -2.30 -4.09 -4.65
CA ASN A 417 -0.87 -4.02 -4.85
C ASN A 417 -0.48 -4.97 -6.00
N SER A 418 -0.34 -4.41 -7.19
CA SER A 418 -0.14 -5.19 -8.41
C SER A 418 1.23 -5.88 -8.47
N VAL A 419 2.27 -5.25 -7.92
CA VAL A 419 3.61 -5.81 -7.89
C VAL A 419 3.71 -7.02 -6.95
N ARG A 420 2.88 -7.05 -5.90
CA ARG A 420 2.86 -8.15 -4.92
C ARG A 420 1.69 -9.11 -5.11
N ASN A 421 0.81 -8.82 -6.07
CA ASN A 421 -0.44 -9.56 -6.28
C ASN A 421 -1.20 -9.75 -4.96
N LYS A 422 -1.43 -8.66 -4.23
CA LYS A 422 -2.13 -8.64 -2.95
C LYS A 422 -3.23 -7.59 -2.94
N MET A 423 -4.35 -7.90 -2.32
CA MET A 423 -5.32 -6.86 -1.98
C MET A 423 -4.76 -6.03 -0.82
N ARG A 424 -4.62 -4.72 -1.06
CA ARG A 424 -4.21 -3.80 -0.01
C ARG A 424 -5.39 -3.53 0.91
N SER A 425 -5.27 -3.97 2.16
CA SER A 425 -6.30 -3.76 3.15
C SER A 425 -6.04 -2.49 3.98
N ASN A 426 -7.11 -1.96 4.55
CA ASN A 426 -7.05 -0.87 5.52
C ASN A 426 -7.40 -1.37 6.92
N LEU A 427 -7.02 -2.61 7.23
CA LEU A 427 -7.35 -3.26 8.47
C LEU A 427 -6.12 -3.41 9.37
N ASP A 428 -6.30 -3.09 10.63
CA ASP A 428 -5.29 -3.30 11.66
C ASP A 428 -5.81 -4.23 12.76
N TRP A 429 -4.91 -5.02 13.37
CA TRP A 429 -5.26 -5.97 14.40
C TRP A 429 -5.58 -5.26 15.72
N GLN A 430 -6.80 -5.43 16.21
CA GLN A 430 -7.24 -4.87 17.50
C GLN A 430 -7.42 -6.00 18.51
N ARG A 431 -6.53 -6.10 19.49
CA ARG A 431 -6.62 -7.14 20.53
C ARG A 431 -7.79 -6.94 21.49
N ASN A 432 -8.28 -5.72 21.66
CA ASN A 432 -9.20 -5.35 22.72
C ASN A 432 -10.65 -5.22 22.27
N ASN A 433 -10.95 -5.54 21.03
CA ASN A 433 -12.31 -5.49 20.48
C ASN A 433 -13.02 -4.14 20.74
N VAL A 434 -12.27 -3.08 20.82
CA VAL A 434 -12.75 -1.72 21.04
C VAL A 434 -12.96 -1.08 19.67
N GLY A 435 -14.08 -0.45 19.46
CA GLY A 435 -14.33 0.35 18.27
C GLY A 435 -13.22 1.38 18.10
N ASP A 436 -13.01 1.85 16.88
CA ASP A 436 -12.09 2.94 16.63
C ASP A 436 -12.53 4.16 17.47
N GLY A 437 -11.77 4.44 18.53
CA GLY A 437 -12.10 5.50 19.49
C GLY A 437 -12.16 6.91 18.89
N LEU A 438 -11.70 7.10 17.65
CA LEU A 438 -11.72 8.39 16.98
C LEU A 438 -13.06 8.71 16.31
N ILE A 439 -13.74 7.70 15.79
CA ILE A 439 -15.00 7.88 15.06
C ILE A 439 -16.15 7.05 15.59
N GLY A 440 -15.91 6.26 16.64
CA GLY A 440 -16.92 5.39 17.21
C GLY A 440 -17.42 4.28 16.27
N LYS A 441 -16.67 3.97 15.22
CA LYS A 441 -17.02 2.88 14.30
C LYS A 441 -16.72 1.53 14.94
N PRO A 442 -17.60 0.55 14.81
CA PRO A 442 -17.34 -0.79 15.31
C PRO A 442 -16.20 -1.43 14.51
N THR A 443 -15.41 -2.24 15.20
CA THR A 443 -14.35 -3.03 14.55
C THR A 443 -14.95 -4.05 13.57
N PHE A 444 -14.26 -4.28 12.46
CA PHE A 444 -14.66 -5.30 11.51
C PHE A 444 -14.46 -6.70 12.13
N LEU A 445 -15.47 -7.56 12.05
CA LEU A 445 -15.51 -8.87 12.72
C LEU A 445 -15.23 -8.81 14.24
N SER A 446 -15.54 -7.69 14.89
CA SER A 446 -15.22 -7.46 16.29
C SER A 446 -13.72 -7.65 16.65
N THR A 447 -12.83 -7.55 15.68
CA THR A 447 -11.42 -7.92 15.81
C THR A 447 -10.48 -6.90 15.18
N TYR A 448 -10.83 -6.41 14.00
CA TYR A 448 -9.98 -5.51 13.23
C TYR A 448 -10.46 -4.07 13.35
N GLY A 449 -9.56 -3.18 13.78
CA GLY A 449 -9.74 -1.75 13.59
C GLY A 449 -9.41 -1.35 12.15
N TYR A 450 -9.76 -0.13 11.79
CA TYR A 450 -9.39 0.45 10.51
C TYR A 450 -8.09 1.23 10.66
N GLY A 451 -7.19 1.10 9.68
CA GLY A 451 -5.99 1.92 9.59
C GLY A 451 -6.34 3.38 9.40
N ARG A 452 -5.51 4.26 9.95
CA ARG A 452 -5.67 5.71 9.81
C ARG A 452 -5.03 6.20 8.52
N ASP A 453 -5.59 7.27 7.98
CA ASP A 453 -4.98 8.03 6.89
C ASP A 453 -3.58 8.54 7.29
N ALA A 454 -2.68 8.68 6.32
CA ALA A 454 -1.35 9.23 6.55
C ALA A 454 -1.39 10.60 7.24
N MET A 455 -2.41 11.43 6.95
CA MET A 455 -2.57 12.77 7.53
C MET A 455 -3.12 12.76 8.96
N SER A 456 -3.51 11.62 9.50
CA SER A 456 -4.02 11.46 10.87
C SER A 456 -3.13 10.60 11.77
N GLY A 457 -1.84 10.51 11.47
CA GLY A 457 -0.89 9.71 12.23
C GLY A 457 -1.05 8.21 12.04
N GLY A 458 -1.42 7.79 10.83
CA GLY A 458 -1.51 6.39 10.45
C GLY A 458 -0.16 5.67 10.49
N SER A 459 -0.23 4.36 10.36
CA SER A 459 0.92 3.50 10.17
C SER A 459 0.65 2.53 9.02
N HIS A 460 1.69 1.92 8.49
CA HIS A 460 1.50 0.84 7.54
C HIS A 460 0.82 -0.35 8.24
N SER A 461 -0.25 -0.83 7.65
CA SER A 461 -0.93 -2.06 8.09
C SER A 461 -0.57 -3.25 7.19
N SER A 462 0.36 -3.06 6.28
CA SER A 462 0.80 -4.03 5.29
C SER A 462 2.04 -4.80 5.76
N ALA A 463 2.13 -6.08 5.41
CA ALA A 463 3.34 -6.88 5.56
C ALA A 463 4.35 -6.66 4.41
N TYR A 464 3.97 -5.86 3.40
CA TYR A 464 4.67 -5.74 2.11
C TYR A 464 5.05 -4.31 1.76
N SER A 465 4.64 -3.34 2.53
CA SER A 465 4.93 -1.94 2.30
C SER A 465 5.09 -1.22 3.63
N ASP A 466 6.11 -0.38 3.70
CA ASP A 466 6.40 0.45 4.86
C ASP A 466 5.75 1.84 4.77
N TYR A 467 4.89 2.08 3.76
CA TYR A 467 4.23 3.38 3.56
C TYR A 467 2.80 3.36 4.06
N THR A 468 2.43 4.42 4.78
CA THR A 468 1.05 4.61 5.22
C THR A 468 0.15 4.91 4.02
N HIS A 469 -0.98 4.24 3.97
CA HIS A 469 -1.95 4.42 2.90
C HIS A 469 -2.81 5.67 3.13
N TYR A 470 -3.27 6.28 2.05
CA TYR A 470 -4.28 7.33 2.10
C TYR A 470 -5.67 6.71 2.00
N THR A 471 -6.68 7.35 2.57
CA THR A 471 -8.07 6.92 2.34
C THR A 471 -8.53 7.27 0.93
N GLY A 472 -9.61 6.63 0.48
CA GLY A 472 -10.27 6.99 -0.78
C GLY A 472 -10.71 8.46 -0.80
N TYR A 473 -11.16 8.98 0.33
CA TYR A 473 -11.52 10.38 0.49
C TYR A 473 -10.32 11.31 0.21
N SER A 474 -9.19 11.14 0.89
CA SER A 474 -7.98 11.95 0.67
C SER A 474 -7.51 11.88 -0.78
N THR A 475 -7.59 10.69 -1.38
CA THR A 475 -7.24 10.49 -2.79
C THR A 475 -8.20 11.24 -3.71
N LYS A 476 -9.51 11.15 -3.49
CA LYS A 476 -10.52 11.83 -4.31
C LYS A 476 -10.41 13.34 -4.25
N ILE A 477 -10.29 13.91 -3.05
CA ILE A 477 -10.41 15.36 -2.87
C ILE A 477 -9.14 16.14 -3.20
N LYS A 478 -7.95 15.50 -3.09
CA LYS A 478 -6.66 16.20 -3.24
C LYS A 478 -5.65 15.46 -4.10
N ILE A 479 -5.43 14.16 -3.89
CA ILE A 479 -4.31 13.49 -4.54
C ILE A 479 -4.57 13.30 -6.04
N GLN A 480 -5.73 12.81 -6.45
CA GLN A 480 -6.08 12.73 -7.88
C GLN A 480 -6.07 14.10 -8.58
N PRO A 481 -6.69 15.15 -8.01
CA PRO A 481 -6.55 16.50 -8.57
C PRO A 481 -5.10 16.99 -8.65
N ALA A 482 -4.23 16.64 -7.69
CA ALA A 482 -2.82 16.99 -7.76
C ALA A 482 -2.10 16.30 -8.93
N PHE A 483 -2.52 15.12 -9.32
CA PHE A 483 -1.98 14.42 -10.49
C PHE A 483 -2.60 14.85 -11.84
N ASP A 484 -3.63 15.68 -11.85
CA ASP A 484 -4.14 16.33 -13.07
C ASP A 484 -3.27 17.55 -13.45
N ARG A 485 -1.96 17.36 -13.56
CA ARG A 485 -0.98 18.34 -14.02
C ARG A 485 -0.43 17.92 -15.38
N ALA A 486 0.36 18.80 -15.96
CA ALA A 486 1.14 18.43 -17.14
C ALA A 486 2.17 17.36 -16.77
N ILE A 487 2.57 16.60 -17.78
CA ILE A 487 3.72 15.70 -17.70
C ILE A 487 4.78 16.17 -18.70
N PHE A 488 6.03 15.83 -18.44
CA PHE A 488 7.08 15.99 -19.44
C PHE A 488 6.90 14.98 -20.56
N ASP A 489 7.09 15.43 -21.82
CA ASP A 489 7.03 14.57 -23.00
C ASP A 489 8.03 15.06 -24.04
N ALA A 490 9.08 14.29 -24.26
CA ALA A 490 10.16 14.65 -25.16
C ALA A 490 9.69 14.74 -26.62
N ASP A 491 8.70 13.94 -27.01
CA ASP A 491 8.14 13.87 -28.36
C ASP A 491 7.13 14.99 -28.62
N SER A 492 6.62 15.62 -27.58
CA SER A 492 5.75 16.78 -27.71
C SER A 492 6.51 17.97 -28.30
N PRO A 493 5.95 18.71 -29.28
CA PRO A 493 6.58 19.91 -29.83
C PRO A 493 6.83 21.00 -28.79
N THR A 494 6.06 21.02 -27.71
CA THR A 494 6.18 21.95 -26.59
C THR A 494 6.97 21.39 -25.39
N GLY A 495 7.22 20.08 -25.36
CA GLY A 495 7.81 19.37 -24.23
C GLY A 495 6.81 18.94 -23.15
N TYR A 496 5.52 19.18 -23.36
CA TYR A 496 4.49 18.93 -22.36
C TYR A 496 3.22 18.34 -22.97
N LYS A 497 2.58 17.46 -22.19
CA LYS A 497 1.23 16.98 -22.41
C LYS A 497 0.39 17.11 -21.13
N LYS A 498 -0.92 17.19 -21.28
CA LYS A 498 -1.87 17.19 -20.19
C LYS A 498 -3.10 16.35 -20.55
N TRP A 499 -3.71 15.74 -19.54
CA TRP A 499 -4.94 14.97 -19.69
C TRP A 499 -6.11 15.87 -20.10
N ASN A 500 -6.82 15.45 -21.15
CA ASN A 500 -8.11 15.99 -21.51
C ASN A 500 -9.20 15.00 -21.07
N ALA A 501 -9.95 15.36 -20.00
CA ALA A 501 -10.96 14.49 -19.43
C ALA A 501 -12.14 14.22 -20.37
N ASP A 502 -12.51 15.20 -21.21
CA ASP A 502 -13.60 15.06 -22.18
C ASP A 502 -13.25 14.09 -23.31
N LEU A 503 -12.03 14.17 -23.79
CA LEU A 503 -11.50 13.31 -24.86
C LEU A 503 -10.88 12.01 -24.33
N ARG A 504 -10.70 11.89 -23.01
CA ARG A 504 -10.09 10.73 -22.31
C ARG A 504 -8.72 10.35 -22.90
N LYS A 505 -7.88 11.37 -23.19
CA LYS A 505 -6.54 11.19 -23.76
C LYS A 505 -5.57 12.28 -23.32
N MET A 506 -4.29 12.00 -23.45
CA MET A 506 -3.24 13.01 -23.28
C MET A 506 -3.15 13.89 -24.53
N GLU A 507 -3.11 15.21 -24.33
CA GLU A 507 -3.00 16.19 -25.42
C GLU A 507 -1.79 17.10 -25.22
N VAL A 508 -1.19 17.52 -26.34
CA VAL A 508 -0.14 18.55 -26.35
C VAL A 508 -0.70 19.86 -25.82
N ILE A 509 0.01 20.44 -24.87
CA ILE A 509 -0.31 21.77 -24.35
C ILE A 509 0.89 22.71 -24.48
N GLN A 510 0.63 24.01 -24.52
CA GLN A 510 1.64 25.04 -24.34
C GLN A 510 1.41 25.76 -23.01
N PRO A 511 2.08 25.33 -21.94
CA PRO A 511 1.87 25.93 -20.62
C PRO A 511 2.42 27.35 -20.60
N LYS A 512 1.68 28.24 -19.92
CA LYS A 512 2.05 29.63 -19.73
C LYS A 512 2.76 29.84 -18.41
N VAL A 513 3.81 30.65 -18.41
CA VAL A 513 4.50 31.03 -17.19
C VAL A 513 3.64 31.95 -16.35
N PRO A 514 3.58 31.77 -15.01
CA PRO A 514 2.87 32.67 -14.14
C PRO A 514 3.59 34.02 -14.01
N ARG A 515 2.85 35.02 -13.58
CA ARG A 515 3.47 36.28 -13.16
C ARG A 515 4.04 36.11 -11.76
N SER A 516 5.32 36.50 -11.58
CA SER A 516 5.96 36.50 -10.28
C SER A 516 6.96 37.64 -10.16
N THR A 517 7.11 38.15 -8.97
CA THR A 517 8.18 39.11 -8.61
C THR A 517 9.35 38.40 -7.91
N ASN A 518 9.14 37.17 -7.49
CA ASN A 518 10.11 36.35 -6.74
C ASN A 518 10.88 35.37 -7.62
N VAL A 519 10.27 34.89 -8.70
CA VAL A 519 10.81 33.89 -9.60
C VAL A 519 10.96 34.47 -10.99
N TRP A 520 12.08 34.24 -11.64
CA TRP A 520 12.31 34.67 -13.02
C TRP A 520 12.15 33.51 -14.00
N TYR A 521 11.07 33.53 -14.74
CA TYR A 521 10.70 32.50 -15.71
C TYR A 521 11.25 32.81 -17.10
N ASN A 522 12.46 32.83 -17.37
CA ASN A 522 13.23 32.95 -18.63
C ASN A 522 12.43 32.95 -19.95
N SER A 523 11.25 33.50 -19.99
CA SER A 523 10.32 33.43 -21.11
C SER A 523 10.24 34.73 -21.87
N ALA A 524 10.52 34.70 -23.18
CA ALA A 524 10.36 35.86 -24.07
C ALA A 524 8.91 35.98 -24.59
N ASP A 525 8.18 34.90 -24.70
CA ASP A 525 6.83 34.81 -25.29
C ASP A 525 5.74 34.43 -24.29
N GLY A 526 6.11 34.33 -23.00
CA GLY A 526 5.20 33.94 -21.94
C GLY A 526 4.91 32.43 -21.85
N ASN A 527 5.68 31.59 -22.55
CA ASN A 527 5.58 30.15 -22.52
C ASN A 527 6.71 29.52 -21.72
N TYR A 528 6.49 28.32 -21.16
CA TYR A 528 7.58 27.50 -20.64
C TYR A 528 8.47 27.01 -21.79
N LEU A 529 9.78 26.93 -21.53
CA LEU A 529 10.74 26.37 -22.44
C LEU A 529 10.53 24.85 -22.59
N LYS A 530 10.72 24.34 -23.79
CA LYS A 530 10.90 22.90 -24.03
C LYS A 530 12.30 22.51 -23.57
N ALA A 531 12.42 21.43 -22.78
CA ALA A 531 13.74 20.89 -22.48
C ALA A 531 14.41 20.34 -23.73
N ARG A 532 15.68 20.67 -23.91
CA ARG A 532 16.50 20.12 -24.97
C ARG A 532 16.85 18.65 -24.73
N LEU A 533 17.10 18.30 -23.46
CA LEU A 533 17.29 16.95 -22.98
C LEU A 533 16.38 16.72 -21.78
N GLN A 534 15.71 15.56 -21.71
CA GLN A 534 14.81 15.20 -20.60
C GLN A 534 15.32 13.95 -19.89
N GLY A 535 15.24 13.95 -18.56
CA GLY A 535 15.52 12.78 -17.74
C GLY A 535 16.95 12.25 -17.84
N VAL A 536 17.92 13.14 -18.11
CA VAL A 536 19.33 12.75 -18.27
C VAL A 536 20.14 13.02 -17.00
N PRO A 537 21.29 12.33 -16.78
CA PRO A 537 22.20 12.67 -15.71
C PRO A 537 22.71 14.11 -15.81
N VAL A 538 22.70 14.84 -14.70
CA VAL A 538 23.03 16.27 -14.65
C VAL A 538 23.97 16.61 -13.50
N PHE A 539 24.74 17.71 -13.70
CA PHE A 539 25.21 18.54 -12.62
C PHE A 539 24.23 19.68 -12.42
N THR A 540 23.55 19.73 -11.30
CA THR A 540 22.73 20.88 -10.92
C THR A 540 23.60 21.90 -10.21
N ILE A 541 23.77 23.06 -10.79
CA ILE A 541 24.55 24.18 -10.26
C ILE A 541 23.62 25.04 -9.45
N LEU A 542 23.91 25.11 -8.18
CA LEU A 542 23.12 25.84 -7.16
C LEU A 542 24.00 26.88 -6.47
N GLY A 543 23.39 27.94 -6.01
CA GLY A 543 24.11 28.97 -5.25
C GLY A 543 23.29 30.21 -4.96
N GLY A 544 23.97 31.21 -4.45
CA GLY A 544 23.36 32.48 -4.10
C GLY A 544 24.20 33.67 -4.53
N TYR A 545 23.54 34.82 -4.78
CA TYR A 545 24.22 36.06 -5.14
C TYR A 545 23.46 37.30 -4.63
N ASP A 546 24.21 38.28 -4.21
CA ASP A 546 23.72 39.63 -3.89
C ASP A 546 24.39 40.62 -4.86
N PRO A 547 23.65 41.13 -5.86
CA PRO A 547 24.22 41.98 -6.88
C PRO A 547 24.60 43.37 -6.33
N VAL A 548 23.98 43.81 -5.24
CA VAL A 548 24.25 45.11 -4.62
C VAL A 548 25.52 45.05 -3.78
N ALA A 549 25.59 44.03 -2.90
CA ALA A 549 26.77 43.80 -2.06
C ALA A 549 27.94 43.18 -2.84
N GLN A 550 27.71 42.79 -4.08
CA GLN A 550 28.69 42.07 -4.95
C GLN A 550 29.31 40.85 -4.26
N LYS A 551 28.46 40.07 -3.63
CA LYS A 551 28.80 38.79 -2.98
C LYS A 551 28.09 37.65 -3.67
N GLY A 552 28.71 36.47 -3.70
CA GLY A 552 28.10 35.27 -4.25
C GLY A 552 28.82 34.03 -3.84
N ILE A 553 28.12 32.95 -3.99
CA ILE A 553 28.61 31.59 -3.74
C ILE A 553 28.04 30.65 -4.79
N ILE A 554 28.87 29.81 -5.36
CA ILE A 554 28.45 28.61 -6.09
C ILE A 554 28.73 27.42 -5.16
N TYR A 555 27.73 26.62 -4.89
CA TYR A 555 27.91 25.38 -4.14
C TYR A 555 28.61 24.32 -4.98
N PRO A 556 29.23 23.28 -4.37
CA PRO A 556 29.69 22.12 -5.13
C PRO A 556 28.60 21.63 -6.09
N ALA A 557 28.99 21.28 -7.32
CA ALA A 557 28.05 20.84 -8.32
C ALA A 557 27.32 19.55 -7.86
N ALA A 558 26.01 19.62 -7.71
CA ALA A 558 25.19 18.49 -7.30
C ALA A 558 25.06 17.51 -8.46
N ARG A 559 25.71 16.34 -8.35
CA ARG A 559 25.65 15.28 -9.35
C ARG A 559 24.41 14.44 -9.16
N GLY A 560 23.46 14.52 -10.11
CA GLY A 560 22.20 13.81 -10.10
C GLY A 560 22.03 12.87 -11.29
N ASN A 561 21.26 11.81 -11.12
CA ASN A 561 21.00 10.83 -12.16
C ASN A 561 19.79 11.15 -13.06
N TRP A 562 19.10 12.25 -12.77
CA TRP A 562 17.92 12.67 -13.54
C TRP A 562 17.76 14.19 -13.47
N GLY A 563 17.55 14.81 -14.61
CA GLY A 563 17.21 16.22 -14.72
C GLY A 563 16.93 16.62 -16.18
N ASN A 564 16.31 17.79 -16.34
CA ASN A 564 16.02 18.38 -17.66
C ASN A 564 17.02 19.50 -17.94
N VAL A 565 17.52 19.55 -19.17
CA VAL A 565 18.48 20.56 -19.64
C VAL A 565 17.85 21.42 -20.73
N PHE A 566 18.04 22.73 -20.62
CA PHE A 566 17.39 23.72 -21.47
C PHE A 566 18.42 24.57 -22.21
N ASP A 567 18.02 25.10 -23.36
CA ASP A 567 18.73 26.19 -24.02
C ASP A 567 18.30 27.50 -23.36
N LEU A 568 19.14 27.99 -22.46
CA LEU A 568 18.86 29.14 -21.62
C LEU A 568 19.35 30.44 -22.22
N PRO A 569 18.69 31.59 -21.97
CA PRO A 569 19.08 32.86 -22.57
C PRO A 569 20.45 33.34 -22.05
N ALA A 570 21.19 34.00 -22.93
CA ALA A 570 22.42 34.67 -22.59
C ALA A 570 22.13 36.02 -21.87
N PRO A 571 23.11 36.55 -21.08
CA PRO A 571 22.95 37.83 -20.41
C PRO A 571 22.94 39.00 -21.42
N ASN A 572 22.31 40.10 -20.99
CA ASN A 572 22.44 41.36 -21.72
C ASN A 572 23.85 41.95 -21.48
N ASN A 573 24.65 41.99 -22.53
CA ASN A 573 26.04 42.43 -22.47
C ASN A 573 26.22 43.92 -22.77
N SER A 574 25.13 44.71 -22.96
CA SER A 574 25.29 46.17 -23.17
C SER A 574 25.94 46.84 -21.96
N LEU A 575 26.77 47.80 -22.19
CA LEU A 575 27.49 48.53 -21.11
C LEU A 575 26.50 49.15 -20.06
N GLU A 576 25.38 49.62 -20.56
CA GLU A 576 24.37 50.34 -19.82
C GLU A 576 23.48 49.42 -18.95
N ALA A 577 23.48 48.08 -19.24
CA ALA A 577 22.66 47.13 -18.51
C ALA A 577 23.42 46.56 -17.29
N ALA A 578 22.76 46.58 -16.15
CA ALA A 578 23.18 45.76 -15.01
C ALA A 578 22.76 44.30 -15.27
N SER A 579 23.63 43.33 -15.02
CA SER A 579 23.32 41.88 -15.22
C SER A 579 24.18 40.98 -14.33
N CYS A 580 23.62 39.82 -13.98
CA CYS A 580 24.39 38.71 -13.41
C CYS A 580 24.21 37.49 -14.28
N TRP A 581 25.23 36.62 -14.36
CA TRP A 581 25.21 35.42 -15.18
C TRP A 581 26.14 34.34 -14.67
N LEU A 582 25.89 33.12 -15.08
CA LEU A 582 26.84 32.01 -14.96
C LEU A 582 27.61 31.87 -16.28
N SER A 583 28.90 31.65 -16.20
CA SER A 583 29.79 31.34 -17.32
C SER A 583 30.26 29.88 -17.15
N VAL A 584 29.86 29.01 -18.06
CA VAL A 584 30.18 27.57 -18.00
C VAL A 584 31.23 27.26 -19.07
N THR A 585 32.37 26.72 -18.63
CA THR A 585 33.44 26.23 -19.50
C THR A 585 33.38 24.72 -19.60
N TYR A 586 33.38 24.20 -20.82
CA TYR A 586 33.35 22.77 -21.09
C TYR A 586 34.74 22.26 -21.50
N SER A 587 34.95 20.93 -21.48
CA SER A 587 36.25 20.29 -21.81
C SER A 587 36.78 20.63 -23.20
N ASN A 588 35.91 20.92 -24.18
CA ASN A 588 36.26 21.34 -25.51
C ASN A 588 36.56 22.85 -25.63
N ASN A 589 36.73 23.54 -24.51
CA ASN A 589 36.87 24.98 -24.37
C ASN A 589 35.68 25.83 -24.88
N LYS A 590 34.53 25.20 -25.12
CA LYS A 590 33.29 25.91 -25.37
C LYS A 590 32.91 26.71 -24.13
N LEU A 591 32.51 27.94 -24.32
CA LEU A 591 31.97 28.80 -23.26
C LEU A 591 30.48 28.99 -23.50
N ASN A 592 29.68 28.79 -22.46
CA ASN A 592 28.26 29.10 -22.46
C ASN A 592 27.96 30.08 -21.34
N THR A 593 27.19 31.13 -21.62
CA THR A 593 26.79 32.12 -20.64
C THR A 593 25.28 32.06 -20.43
N ILE A 594 24.83 32.00 -19.17
CA ILE A 594 23.45 31.80 -18.77
C ILE A 594 23.00 32.98 -17.91
N ALA A 595 22.03 33.74 -18.38
CA ALA A 595 21.50 34.90 -17.69
C ALA A 595 20.82 34.49 -16.38
N LEU A 596 21.06 35.31 -15.35
CA LEU A 596 20.29 35.29 -14.10
C LEU A 596 19.31 36.46 -14.09
N ALA A 597 18.38 36.48 -13.09
CA ALA A 597 17.25 37.42 -13.07
C ALA A 597 17.65 38.90 -13.27
N PRO A 598 17.34 39.52 -14.41
CA PRO A 598 17.70 40.90 -14.66
C PRO A 598 16.86 41.92 -13.89
N ASN A 599 15.70 41.53 -13.42
CA ASN A 599 14.78 42.34 -12.64
C ASN A 599 15.09 42.37 -11.13
N ARG A 600 16.11 41.66 -10.68
CA ARG A 600 16.45 41.55 -9.25
C ARG A 600 17.86 42.04 -8.94
N MET A 601 18.22 43.14 -9.55
CA MET A 601 19.56 43.75 -9.41
C MET A 601 19.72 44.68 -8.20
N ASN A 602 18.65 44.96 -7.49
CA ASN A 602 18.58 45.93 -6.40
C ASN A 602 17.93 45.42 -5.11
N GLY A 603 17.82 44.08 -5.01
CA GLY A 603 17.12 43.45 -3.89
C GLY A 603 18.04 42.75 -2.90
N ASN A 604 17.43 41.96 -2.02
CA ASN A 604 18.10 41.02 -1.14
C ASN A 604 18.75 39.89 -1.97
N ALA A 605 19.46 38.99 -1.31
CA ALA A 605 20.09 37.85 -1.94
C ALA A 605 19.14 37.04 -2.78
N ASN A 606 19.63 36.62 -3.92
CA ASN A 606 18.97 35.75 -4.87
C ASN A 606 19.62 34.37 -4.86
N LYS A 607 18.87 33.35 -5.27
CA LYS A 607 19.39 32.03 -5.59
C LYS A 607 19.39 31.78 -7.08
N PHE A 608 20.25 30.88 -7.53
CA PHE A 608 20.25 30.39 -8.89
C PHE A 608 20.27 28.86 -8.90
N HIS A 609 19.80 28.29 -10.01
CA HIS A 609 19.65 26.86 -10.22
C HIS A 609 19.66 26.54 -11.73
N VAL A 610 20.62 25.72 -12.16
CA VAL A 610 20.81 25.37 -13.58
C VAL A 610 21.26 23.92 -13.68
N ASN A 611 20.62 23.16 -14.55
CA ASN A 611 21.07 21.82 -14.91
C ASN A 611 22.02 21.86 -16.12
N LEU A 612 23.17 21.21 -15.98
CA LEU A 612 24.13 20.96 -17.03
C LEU A 612 24.20 19.45 -17.29
N ALA A 613 24.09 19.02 -18.56
CA ALA A 613 24.21 17.59 -18.87
C ALA A 613 25.61 17.06 -18.56
N ILE A 614 25.73 15.98 -17.80
CA ILE A 614 27.01 15.33 -17.49
C ILE A 614 27.73 14.91 -18.78
N ALA A 615 26.97 14.43 -19.77
CA ALA A 615 27.49 13.98 -21.07
C ALA A 615 28.14 15.09 -21.90
N GLU A 616 27.87 16.36 -21.60
CA GLU A 616 28.48 17.51 -22.23
C GLU A 616 29.82 17.94 -21.60
N ASP A 617 30.19 17.29 -20.52
CA ASP A 617 31.48 17.45 -19.82
C ASP A 617 31.81 18.90 -19.41
N PRO A 618 30.92 19.56 -18.60
CA PRO A 618 31.22 20.86 -18.05
C PRO A 618 32.35 20.75 -17.02
N LYS A 619 33.30 21.70 -17.04
CA LYS A 619 34.52 21.69 -16.21
C LYS A 619 34.55 22.75 -15.15
N LYS A 620 34.00 23.92 -15.45
CA LYS A 620 34.10 25.07 -14.59
C LYS A 620 32.87 25.95 -14.69
N VAL A 621 32.47 26.54 -13.57
CA VAL A 621 31.38 27.53 -13.51
C VAL A 621 31.85 28.76 -12.76
N ASP A 622 31.75 29.90 -13.40
CA ASP A 622 32.06 31.23 -12.84
C ASP A 622 30.75 32.03 -12.71
N LEU A 623 30.57 32.71 -11.59
CA LEU A 623 29.47 33.64 -11.37
C LEU A 623 29.97 35.07 -11.50
N TYR A 624 29.37 35.80 -12.40
CA TYR A 624 29.69 37.20 -12.67
C TYR A 624 28.46 38.08 -12.39
N CYS A 625 28.73 39.27 -11.92
CA CYS A 625 27.79 40.39 -11.91
C CYS A 625 28.47 41.66 -12.43
N LYS A 626 27.70 42.54 -13.09
CA LYS A 626 28.10 43.89 -13.37
C LYS A 626 26.98 44.88 -13.06
N LYS A 627 27.32 46.04 -12.55
CA LYS A 627 26.42 47.18 -12.44
C LYS A 627 26.38 47.91 -13.78
N ALA A 628 25.36 48.75 -13.98
CA ALA A 628 25.27 49.59 -15.16
C ALA A 628 26.49 50.50 -15.25
N ASN A 629 27.09 50.52 -16.44
CA ASN A 629 28.32 51.34 -16.77
C ASN A 629 29.57 50.93 -15.95
N GLU A 630 29.59 49.76 -15.32
CA GLU A 630 30.74 49.25 -14.60
C GLU A 630 31.30 47.97 -15.26
N SER A 631 32.55 47.65 -14.94
CA SER A 631 33.15 46.38 -15.34
C SER A 631 32.53 45.21 -14.56
N GLN A 632 32.56 44.04 -15.17
CA GLN A 632 32.12 42.81 -14.55
C GLN A 632 33.03 42.45 -13.36
N VAL A 633 32.39 41.85 -12.32
CA VAL A 633 33.10 41.33 -11.16
C VAL A 633 32.77 39.85 -11.05
N GLN A 634 33.79 39.01 -10.89
CA GLN A 634 33.64 37.62 -10.56
C GLN A 634 33.34 37.45 -9.09
N LEU A 635 32.16 36.97 -8.75
CA LEU A 635 31.69 36.80 -7.35
C LEU A 635 32.08 35.44 -6.78
N SER A 636 32.11 34.38 -7.61
CA SER A 636 32.43 33.00 -7.18
C SER A 636 32.90 32.20 -8.39
N SER A 637 33.61 31.12 -8.13
CA SER A 637 34.06 30.15 -9.11
C SER A 637 34.12 28.76 -8.48
N ILE A 638 33.76 27.73 -9.25
CA ILE A 638 33.99 26.34 -8.91
C ILE A 638 34.51 25.56 -10.10
N ASP A 639 35.39 24.62 -9.86
CA ASP A 639 35.69 23.53 -10.79
C ASP A 639 34.74 22.36 -10.56
N ILE A 640 34.24 21.79 -11.65
CA ILE A 640 33.38 20.60 -11.57
C ILE A 640 34.29 19.37 -11.49
N GLY A 641 34.12 18.59 -10.44
CA GLY A 641 34.94 17.41 -10.16
C GLY A 641 34.89 16.36 -11.28
N GLN A 642 35.96 15.59 -11.40
CA GLN A 642 35.98 14.41 -12.25
C GLN A 642 35.52 13.21 -11.44
N TYR A 643 34.63 12.42 -12.02
CA TYR A 643 34.09 11.21 -11.40
C TYR A 643 34.55 10.00 -12.19
N SER A 644 35.10 9.01 -11.53
CA SER A 644 35.56 7.75 -12.13
C SER A 644 34.45 6.70 -12.23
N ASP A 645 33.39 6.85 -11.47
CA ASP A 645 32.25 5.96 -11.45
C ASP A 645 31.13 6.43 -12.39
N THR A 646 30.41 5.46 -12.95
CA THR A 646 29.20 5.74 -13.73
C THR A 646 28.02 5.90 -12.80
N ILE A 647 27.31 7.02 -12.91
CA ILE A 647 26.08 7.23 -12.12
C ILE A 647 25.00 6.23 -12.55
N LYS A 648 24.41 5.55 -11.57
CA LYS A 648 23.31 4.61 -11.84
C LYS A 648 22.10 5.40 -12.36
N PRO A 649 21.39 4.90 -13.40
CA PRO A 649 20.17 5.54 -13.87
C PRO A 649 19.12 5.72 -12.79
N ALA A 650 18.24 6.70 -12.95
CA ALA A 650 17.04 6.80 -12.13
C ALA A 650 16.12 5.60 -12.37
N VAL A 651 15.35 5.26 -11.37
CA VAL A 651 14.44 4.11 -11.42
C VAL A 651 13.05 4.59 -11.76
N THR A 652 12.42 3.98 -12.78
CA THR A 652 11.07 4.35 -13.22
C THR A 652 10.14 3.13 -13.10
N PHE A 653 8.93 3.36 -12.59
CA PHE A 653 7.87 2.38 -12.38
C PHE A 653 6.62 2.78 -13.17
N GLY A 654 5.80 1.79 -13.52
CA GLY A 654 4.54 1.98 -14.22
C GLY A 654 4.69 2.07 -15.73
N LYS A 655 3.58 2.14 -16.45
CA LYS A 655 3.51 2.08 -17.91
C LYS A 655 4.42 0.98 -18.48
N GLU A 656 5.11 1.25 -19.59
CA GLU A 656 6.04 0.31 -20.23
C GLU A 656 7.21 -0.14 -19.37
N ASN A 657 7.54 0.59 -18.31
CA ASN A 657 8.62 0.22 -17.40
C ASN A 657 8.18 -0.90 -16.44
N GLY A 658 6.88 -0.97 -16.11
CA GLY A 658 6.36 -1.90 -15.14
C GLY A 658 7.15 -1.85 -13.82
N TYR A 659 7.61 -3.00 -13.37
CA TYR A 659 8.49 -3.15 -12.19
C TYR A 659 9.83 -3.79 -12.56
N THR A 660 10.29 -3.56 -13.77
CA THR A 660 11.51 -4.19 -14.32
C THR A 660 12.75 -3.95 -13.44
N ALA A 661 12.89 -2.76 -12.88
CA ALA A 661 14.03 -2.44 -12.00
C ALA A 661 14.01 -3.29 -10.72
N LEU A 662 12.86 -3.41 -10.07
CA LEU A 662 12.69 -4.24 -8.88
C LEU A 662 12.92 -5.73 -9.20
N ARG A 663 12.37 -6.22 -10.32
CA ARG A 663 12.52 -7.59 -10.76
C ARG A 663 13.98 -7.98 -10.96
N LYS A 664 14.80 -7.08 -11.51
CA LYS A 664 16.24 -7.32 -11.72
C LYS A 664 17.01 -7.59 -10.44
N ILE A 665 16.57 -7.06 -9.30
CA ILE A 665 17.24 -7.29 -8.01
C ILE A 665 16.61 -8.45 -7.23
N GLU A 666 15.32 -8.71 -7.39
CA GLU A 666 14.60 -9.71 -6.60
C GLU A 666 14.57 -11.11 -7.25
N LEU A 667 14.43 -11.18 -8.57
CA LEU A 667 14.31 -12.46 -9.28
C LEU A 667 15.51 -13.39 -9.07
N PRO A 668 16.77 -12.91 -9.11
CA PRO A 668 17.93 -13.77 -8.83
C PRO A 668 17.93 -14.36 -7.42
N VAL A 669 17.44 -13.60 -6.43
CA VAL A 669 17.32 -14.08 -5.04
C VAL A 669 16.27 -15.19 -4.94
N LEU A 670 15.12 -15.02 -5.57
CA LEU A 670 14.10 -16.04 -5.64
C LEU A 670 14.62 -17.32 -6.33
N GLU A 671 15.27 -17.17 -7.46
CA GLU A 671 15.86 -18.30 -8.19
C GLU A 671 16.87 -19.07 -7.32
N GLN A 672 17.76 -18.39 -6.66
CA GLN A 672 18.73 -19.02 -5.76
C GLN A 672 18.04 -19.83 -4.65
N GLN A 673 16.98 -19.33 -4.06
CA GLN A 673 16.22 -20.03 -3.03
C GLN A 673 15.47 -21.23 -3.58
N LEU A 674 14.88 -21.11 -4.76
CA LEU A 674 14.20 -22.22 -5.44
C LEU A 674 15.19 -23.34 -5.80
N LEU A 675 16.37 -23.00 -6.29
CA LEU A 675 17.42 -23.97 -6.60
C LEU A 675 17.93 -24.68 -5.33
N ALA A 676 18.16 -23.93 -4.25
CA ALA A 676 18.56 -24.50 -2.97
C ALA A 676 17.49 -25.46 -2.43
N GLN A 677 16.22 -25.14 -2.61
CA GLN A 677 15.10 -26.01 -2.24
C GLN A 677 15.01 -27.26 -3.15
N ALA A 678 15.30 -27.11 -4.43
CA ALA A 678 15.37 -28.26 -5.33
C ALA A 678 16.42 -29.27 -4.90
N GLU A 679 17.58 -28.80 -4.43
CA GLU A 679 18.66 -29.65 -3.89
C GLU A 679 18.30 -30.24 -2.54
N ASN A 680 17.68 -29.45 -1.67
CA ASN A 680 17.28 -29.90 -0.34
C ASN A 680 15.81 -29.51 -0.05
N PRO A 681 14.85 -30.42 -0.30
CA PRO A 681 13.41 -30.15 -0.10
C PRO A 681 13.01 -29.80 1.34
N THR A 682 13.91 -29.94 2.31
CA THR A 682 13.64 -29.53 3.70
C THR A 682 13.90 -28.03 3.92
N ILE A 683 14.52 -27.34 2.96
CA ILE A 683 14.69 -25.89 3.02
C ILE A 683 13.33 -25.23 2.84
N ILE A 684 12.97 -24.44 3.83
CA ILE A 684 11.76 -23.63 3.81
C ILE A 684 12.07 -22.34 3.08
N LEU A 685 11.25 -21.96 2.09
CA LEU A 685 11.31 -20.62 1.51
C LEU A 685 11.03 -19.61 2.63
N ASP A 686 11.92 -18.67 2.81
CA ASP A 686 11.73 -17.63 3.81
C ASP A 686 10.54 -16.71 3.46
N THR A 687 10.24 -15.79 4.36
CA THR A 687 9.13 -14.85 4.13
C THR A 687 9.35 -14.01 2.87
N ASN A 688 10.61 -13.64 2.58
CA ASN A 688 10.95 -12.87 1.39
C ASN A 688 10.76 -13.70 0.12
N ALA A 689 11.14 -14.98 0.12
CA ALA A 689 10.90 -15.86 -1.01
C ALA A 689 9.41 -16.06 -1.30
N LYS A 690 8.57 -16.14 -0.27
CA LYS A 690 7.10 -16.19 -0.44
C LYS A 690 6.57 -14.90 -1.05
N LEU A 691 7.08 -13.76 -0.61
CA LEU A 691 6.78 -12.46 -1.21
C LEU A 691 7.11 -12.42 -2.69
N LEU A 692 8.32 -12.85 -3.02
CA LEU A 692 8.83 -12.88 -4.39
C LEU A 692 8.04 -13.86 -5.26
N TYR A 693 7.66 -15.00 -4.71
CA TYR A 693 6.80 -15.98 -5.37
C TYR A 693 5.46 -15.35 -5.80
N ASP A 694 4.76 -14.74 -4.87
CA ASP A 694 3.47 -14.11 -5.15
C ASP A 694 3.61 -12.93 -6.15
N SER A 695 4.74 -12.22 -6.10
CA SER A 695 5.03 -11.07 -6.96
C SER A 695 5.35 -11.46 -8.40
N TYR A 696 6.02 -12.60 -8.60
CA TYR A 696 6.62 -12.95 -9.89
C TYR A 696 5.99 -14.16 -10.57
N LYS A 697 4.81 -14.53 -10.15
CA LYS A 697 4.02 -15.59 -10.82
C LYS A 697 3.89 -15.36 -12.33
N GLU A 698 3.85 -14.11 -12.77
CA GLU A 698 3.74 -13.75 -14.19
C GLU A 698 5.06 -13.88 -14.97
N TYR A 699 6.20 -13.99 -14.26
CA TYR A 699 7.53 -13.97 -14.87
C TYR A 699 8.22 -15.33 -14.88
N ARG A 700 7.44 -16.39 -14.87
CA ARG A 700 7.93 -17.78 -14.84
C ARG A 700 8.93 -18.10 -15.94
N GLY A 701 8.73 -17.53 -17.13
CA GLY A 701 9.62 -17.74 -18.27
C GLY A 701 11.03 -17.16 -18.10
N GLU A 702 11.28 -16.39 -17.04
CA GLU A 702 12.59 -15.83 -16.72
C GLU A 702 13.38 -16.71 -15.73
N LEU A 703 12.74 -17.71 -15.10
CA LEU A 703 13.39 -18.65 -14.21
C LEU A 703 14.07 -19.79 -14.99
N SER A 704 15.15 -20.31 -14.44
CA SER A 704 15.75 -21.52 -14.97
C SER A 704 14.76 -22.71 -14.88
N PRO A 705 14.89 -23.74 -15.73
CA PRO A 705 13.95 -24.87 -15.74
C PRO A 705 13.77 -25.56 -14.38
N LEU A 706 14.84 -25.71 -13.62
CA LEU A 706 14.79 -26.34 -12.30
C LEU A 706 14.11 -25.45 -11.25
N ALA A 707 14.39 -24.15 -11.25
CA ALA A 707 13.70 -23.18 -10.40
C ALA A 707 12.21 -23.13 -10.75
N LEU A 708 11.87 -23.11 -12.04
CA LEU A 708 10.49 -23.12 -12.51
C LEU A 708 9.74 -24.38 -12.05
N GLN A 709 10.34 -25.56 -12.21
CA GLN A 709 9.76 -26.81 -11.73
C GLN A 709 9.53 -26.80 -10.21
N THR A 710 10.45 -26.21 -9.45
CA THR A 710 10.33 -26.08 -7.99
C THR A 710 9.20 -25.11 -7.63
N LEU A 711 9.07 -24.02 -8.37
CA LEU A 711 7.99 -23.04 -8.21
C LEU A 711 6.62 -23.66 -8.52
N GLU A 712 6.49 -24.40 -9.62
CA GLU A 712 5.27 -25.09 -10.02
C GLU A 712 4.82 -26.12 -8.97
N ARG A 713 5.79 -26.84 -8.40
CA ARG A 713 5.54 -27.77 -7.29
C ARG A 713 4.99 -27.04 -6.07
N TYR A 714 5.57 -25.91 -5.70
CA TYR A 714 5.10 -25.07 -4.61
C TYR A 714 3.66 -24.57 -4.89
N GLU A 715 3.38 -24.15 -6.12
CA GLU A 715 2.04 -23.74 -6.53
C GLU A 715 0.98 -24.84 -6.42
N GLN A 716 1.30 -26.03 -6.90
CA GLN A 716 0.39 -27.17 -6.76
C GLN A 716 0.05 -27.42 -5.29
N GLN A 717 1.04 -27.33 -4.39
CA GLN A 717 0.81 -27.46 -2.96
C GLN A 717 -0.10 -26.35 -2.43
N GLN A 718 0.13 -25.11 -2.83
CA GLN A 718 -0.70 -23.97 -2.43
C GLN A 718 -2.14 -24.08 -2.99
N GLN A 719 -2.30 -24.47 -4.25
CA GLN A 719 -3.62 -24.67 -4.84
C GLN A 719 -4.40 -25.81 -4.16
N THR A 720 -3.72 -26.88 -3.79
CA THR A 720 -4.36 -27.98 -3.04
C THR A 720 -4.83 -27.50 -1.68
N MET A 721 -4.01 -26.74 -0.97
CA MET A 721 -4.39 -26.11 0.30
C MET A 721 -5.51 -25.10 0.13
N TYR A 722 -5.48 -24.33 -0.94
CA TYR A 722 -6.52 -23.36 -1.28
C TYR A 722 -7.86 -24.05 -1.54
N ARG A 723 -7.87 -25.13 -2.31
CA ARG A 723 -9.06 -25.94 -2.61
C ARG A 723 -9.62 -26.59 -1.35
N LEU A 724 -8.76 -27.14 -0.48
CA LEU A 724 -9.16 -27.65 0.82
C LEU A 724 -9.82 -26.57 1.69
N ASN A 725 -9.21 -25.39 1.77
CA ASN A 725 -9.77 -24.27 2.52
C ASN A 725 -11.08 -23.76 1.90
N ARG A 726 -11.19 -23.74 0.58
CA ARG A 726 -12.43 -23.40 -0.11
C ARG A 726 -13.52 -24.37 0.24
N TRP A 727 -13.21 -25.65 0.10
CA TRP A 727 -14.18 -26.71 0.40
C TRP A 727 -14.69 -26.58 1.82
N VAL A 728 -13.79 -26.36 2.81
CA VAL A 728 -14.14 -26.13 4.21
C VAL A 728 -15.02 -24.87 4.38
N ASN A 729 -14.74 -23.80 3.66
CA ASN A 729 -15.38 -22.50 3.90
C ASN A 729 -16.60 -22.21 3.01
N VAL A 730 -16.68 -22.80 1.83
CA VAL A 730 -17.76 -22.52 0.85
C VAL A 730 -18.81 -23.60 0.83
N TYR A 731 -18.41 -24.87 0.94
CA TYR A 731 -19.32 -26.02 0.83
C TYR A 731 -19.78 -26.59 2.19
N ARG A 732 -19.63 -25.83 3.28
CA ARG A 732 -20.15 -26.21 4.59
C ARG A 732 -21.67 -26.16 4.68
N THR A 733 -22.36 -25.86 3.59
CA THR A 733 -23.79 -25.65 3.55
C THR A 733 -24.59 -26.89 3.18
N ASP A 734 -25.83 -26.71 3.07
CA ASP A 734 -26.97 -27.59 2.96
C ASP A 734 -26.81 -28.81 2.03
N LEU A 735 -25.90 -28.74 1.02
CA LEU A 735 -25.58 -29.89 0.14
C LEU A 735 -24.97 -31.06 0.90
N ILE A 736 -24.11 -30.78 1.91
CA ILE A 736 -23.47 -31.83 2.70
C ILE A 736 -24.39 -32.33 3.84
N LYS A 737 -25.31 -31.49 4.30
CA LYS A 737 -26.31 -31.86 5.31
C LYS A 737 -27.18 -33.04 4.86
N ASN A 738 -27.43 -33.11 3.59
CA ASN A 738 -28.39 -34.03 3.01
C ASN A 738 -27.74 -35.26 2.34
N GLU A 739 -26.38 -35.35 2.32
CA GLU A 739 -25.66 -36.37 1.59
C GLU A 739 -24.72 -37.19 2.49
N PRO A 740 -25.22 -38.22 3.21
CA PRO A 740 -24.41 -39.11 4.06
C PRO A 740 -23.26 -39.81 3.30
N GLU A 741 -23.42 -40.03 2.00
CA GLU A 741 -22.40 -40.66 1.15
C GLU A 741 -21.22 -39.74 0.89
N ALA A 742 -21.49 -38.45 0.69
CA ALA A 742 -20.46 -37.41 0.52
C ALA A 742 -19.62 -37.26 1.81
N LEU A 743 -20.28 -37.34 2.97
CA LEU A 743 -19.63 -37.34 4.28
C LEU A 743 -18.72 -38.58 4.43
N THR A 744 -19.18 -39.73 4.00
CA THR A 744 -18.43 -40.99 4.06
C THR A 744 -17.24 -40.96 3.08
N ALA A 745 -17.43 -40.46 1.88
CA ALA A 745 -16.35 -40.26 0.90
C ALA A 745 -15.30 -39.30 1.43
N PHE A 746 -15.71 -38.19 2.02
CA PHE A 746 -14.81 -37.22 2.65
C PHE A 746 -14.02 -37.80 3.82
N ARG A 747 -14.66 -38.55 4.71
CA ARG A 747 -13.96 -39.28 5.79
C ARG A 747 -12.94 -40.27 5.25
N LYS A 748 -13.27 -41.00 4.22
CA LYS A 748 -12.31 -41.92 3.52
C LYS A 748 -11.15 -41.12 2.93
N PHE A 749 -11.42 -39.92 2.49
CA PHE A 749 -10.45 -39.05 1.90
C PHE A 749 -9.44 -38.48 2.96
N VAL A 750 -9.96 -38.07 4.12
CA VAL A 750 -9.15 -37.66 5.26
C VAL A 750 -8.25 -38.81 5.73
N VAL A 751 -8.76 -40.05 5.72
CA VAL A 751 -7.99 -41.25 6.05
C VAL A 751 -6.90 -41.55 4.98
N ALA A 752 -7.18 -41.31 3.69
CA ALA A 752 -6.20 -41.51 2.63
C ALA A 752 -5.02 -40.51 2.66
N LEU A 753 -5.13 -39.42 3.43
CA LEU A 753 -4.03 -38.48 3.71
C LEU A 753 -3.11 -38.92 4.85
N ASP A 754 -3.22 -40.16 5.34
CA ASP A 754 -2.49 -40.65 6.51
C ASP A 754 -2.78 -39.89 7.79
N LEU A 755 -3.87 -39.17 7.83
CA LEU A 755 -4.43 -38.53 9.01
C LEU A 755 -5.23 -39.63 9.74
N GLN A 756 -4.55 -40.43 10.53
CA GLN A 756 -5.13 -41.55 11.24
C GLN A 756 -6.21 -41.14 12.21
N ASP A 757 -7.46 -41.43 11.89
CA ASP A 757 -8.61 -41.33 12.81
C ASP A 757 -8.46 -42.28 14.03
N ASP A 758 -7.58 -43.25 13.93
CA ASP A 758 -7.48 -44.35 14.92
C ASP A 758 -6.30 -44.18 15.92
N LYS A 759 -5.44 -43.18 15.77
CA LYS A 759 -4.45 -42.88 16.81
C LYS A 759 -5.13 -42.10 17.91
N PRO A 760 -4.97 -42.52 19.19
CA PRO A 760 -5.39 -41.69 20.29
C PRO A 760 -4.77 -40.33 20.13
N LEU A 761 -5.59 -39.26 20.09
CA LEU A 761 -5.10 -37.89 20.01
C LEU A 761 -4.23 -37.67 21.24
N GLU A 762 -2.93 -37.68 21.04
CA GLU A 762 -1.96 -37.39 22.09
C GLU A 762 -2.28 -36.04 22.72
N ASN A 763 -2.19 -35.93 24.05
CA ASN A 763 -2.43 -34.74 24.84
C ASN A 763 -3.89 -34.34 25.08
N ALA A 764 -4.86 -35.26 24.95
CA ALA A 764 -6.16 -35.06 25.57
C ALA A 764 -6.02 -35.08 27.08
N SER A 765 -6.55 -34.10 27.77
CA SER A 765 -6.52 -34.00 29.23
C SER A 765 -7.71 -33.22 29.79
N PRO A 766 -8.09 -33.44 31.05
CA PRO A 766 -9.19 -32.71 31.67
C PRO A 766 -8.80 -31.24 31.92
N ILE A 767 -9.77 -30.37 31.77
CA ILE A 767 -9.68 -28.97 32.25
C ILE A 767 -10.39 -28.92 33.61
N LEU A 768 -9.64 -28.70 34.67
CA LEU A 768 -10.15 -28.66 36.05
C LEU A 768 -10.00 -27.27 36.67
N ASN A 769 -11.01 -26.85 37.40
CA ASN A 769 -10.95 -25.76 38.36
C ASN A 769 -10.98 -26.36 39.79
N GLY A 770 -9.82 -26.51 40.41
CA GLY A 770 -9.68 -27.31 41.61
C GLY A 770 -10.05 -28.77 41.33
N ASN A 771 -11.09 -29.28 41.99
CA ASN A 771 -11.60 -30.62 41.77
C ASN A 771 -12.86 -30.66 40.87
N ASN A 772 -13.28 -29.50 40.33
CA ASN A 772 -14.42 -29.41 39.43
C ASN A 772 -13.96 -29.63 37.99
N CYS A 773 -14.67 -30.36 37.16
CA CYS A 773 -14.32 -30.66 35.78
C CYS A 773 -15.15 -29.84 34.79
N LEU A 774 -14.51 -29.41 33.72
CA LEU A 774 -15.20 -28.92 32.52
C LEU A 774 -15.67 -30.12 31.70
N LYS A 775 -16.96 -30.16 31.39
CA LYS A 775 -17.61 -31.28 30.69
C LYS A 775 -18.41 -30.84 29.48
N ALA A 776 -18.34 -31.61 28.42
CA ALA A 776 -19.21 -31.49 27.25
C ALA A 776 -20.48 -32.32 27.51
N GLU A 777 -21.62 -31.67 27.66
CA GLU A 777 -22.90 -32.32 27.95
C GLU A 777 -23.82 -32.26 26.72
N ALA A 778 -24.43 -33.40 26.40
CA ALA A 778 -25.41 -33.45 25.32
C ALA A 778 -26.75 -32.89 25.78
N LEU A 779 -27.32 -31.97 25.01
CA LEU A 779 -28.66 -31.43 25.21
C LEU A 779 -29.71 -32.29 24.46
N GLU A 780 -30.98 -32.11 24.81
CA GLU A 780 -32.10 -32.85 24.20
C GLU A 780 -32.20 -32.60 22.67
N ASP A 781 -31.73 -31.44 22.18
CA ASP A 781 -31.70 -31.10 20.76
C ASP A 781 -30.46 -31.67 20.02
N GLY A 782 -29.64 -32.45 20.70
CA GLY A 782 -28.43 -33.06 20.16
C GLY A 782 -27.20 -32.12 20.08
N LYS A 783 -27.33 -30.86 20.54
CA LYS A 783 -26.20 -29.96 20.69
C LYS A 783 -25.39 -30.29 21.92
N LEU A 784 -24.13 -29.90 21.93
CA LEU A 784 -23.26 -30.00 23.09
C LEU A 784 -23.17 -28.66 23.81
N ASN A 785 -23.19 -28.73 25.14
CA ASN A 785 -23.00 -27.60 26.05
C ASN A 785 -21.74 -27.79 26.86
N ALA A 786 -21.00 -26.71 27.12
CA ALA A 786 -19.86 -26.74 28.05
C ALA A 786 -20.32 -26.34 29.43
N ILE A 787 -20.13 -27.21 30.39
CA ILE A 787 -20.57 -27.01 31.77
C ILE A 787 -19.48 -27.41 32.77
N ILE A 788 -19.40 -26.71 33.87
CA ILE A 788 -18.53 -27.08 35.01
C ILE A 788 -19.35 -27.92 35.98
N SER A 789 -18.85 -29.12 36.25
CA SER A 789 -19.47 -30.08 37.16
C SER A 789 -18.59 -30.29 38.40
N GLY A 790 -19.23 -30.57 39.53
CA GLY A 790 -18.52 -30.87 40.77
C GLY A 790 -17.92 -32.27 40.80
N PRO A 791 -17.05 -32.54 41.78
CA PRO A 791 -16.21 -33.73 41.80
C PRO A 791 -16.97 -35.06 41.72
N SER A 792 -18.20 -35.10 42.23
CA SER A 792 -19.04 -36.32 42.19
C SER A 792 -19.57 -36.67 40.81
N ALA A 793 -19.53 -35.70 39.86
CA ALA A 793 -19.97 -35.87 38.49
C ALA A 793 -18.81 -35.99 37.49
N CYS A 794 -17.57 -35.91 37.95
CA CYS A 794 -16.37 -36.06 37.15
C CYS A 794 -15.96 -37.54 37.08
N THR A 795 -16.11 -38.13 35.91
CA THR A 795 -15.90 -39.56 35.65
C THR A 795 -14.60 -39.86 34.91
N GLY A 796 -13.98 -38.84 34.32
CA GLY A 796 -12.76 -38.97 33.50
C GLY A 796 -13.02 -39.53 32.08
N ASP A 797 -14.27 -39.60 31.66
CA ASP A 797 -14.65 -40.05 30.31
C ASP A 797 -14.35 -39.01 29.22
N ASP A 798 -14.61 -39.33 27.96
CA ASP A 798 -14.29 -38.48 26.80
C ASP A 798 -15.02 -37.14 26.83
N SER A 799 -16.13 -37.01 27.56
CA SER A 799 -16.84 -35.75 27.71
C SER A 799 -16.07 -34.71 28.54
N GLU A 800 -15.11 -35.15 29.33
CA GLU A 800 -14.28 -34.32 30.21
C GLU A 800 -12.86 -34.10 29.66
N GLN A 801 -12.57 -34.69 28.51
CA GLN A 801 -11.26 -34.64 27.87
C GLN A 801 -11.24 -33.57 26.77
N TRP A 802 -10.23 -32.75 26.82
CA TRP A 802 -10.07 -31.60 25.94
C TRP A 802 -8.70 -31.60 25.25
N ILE A 803 -8.64 -31.10 24.03
CA ILE A 803 -7.42 -31.04 23.22
C ILE A 803 -7.25 -29.62 22.74
N GLN A 804 -6.08 -29.04 22.95
CA GLN A 804 -5.74 -27.77 22.33
C GLN A 804 -4.99 -28.02 21.02
N ASP A 805 -5.53 -27.50 19.90
CA ASP A 805 -4.88 -27.61 18.60
C ASP A 805 -3.68 -26.66 18.48
N SER A 806 -2.95 -26.79 17.38
CA SER A 806 -1.76 -25.97 17.12
C SER A 806 -2.05 -24.48 16.99
N LYS A 807 -3.29 -24.10 16.71
CA LYS A 807 -3.73 -22.70 16.61
C LYS A 807 -4.20 -22.12 17.93
N GLY A 808 -4.50 -22.97 18.92
CA GLY A 808 -4.97 -22.55 20.24
C GLY A 808 -6.45 -22.72 20.46
N LYS A 809 -7.18 -23.45 19.59
CA LYS A 809 -8.57 -23.83 19.85
C LYS A 809 -8.61 -25.01 20.77
N ILE A 810 -9.66 -25.07 21.58
CA ILE A 810 -9.88 -26.17 22.54
C ILE A 810 -11.07 -26.99 22.06
N HIS A 811 -10.80 -28.23 21.69
CA HIS A 811 -11.76 -29.21 21.18
C HIS A 811 -12.21 -30.15 22.28
N SER A 812 -13.48 -30.54 22.22
CA SER A 812 -13.97 -31.67 23.05
C SER A 812 -13.54 -32.98 22.44
N LYS A 813 -12.96 -33.89 23.20
CA LYS A 813 -12.64 -35.25 22.73
C LYS A 813 -13.90 -36.04 22.36
N MET A 814 -15.02 -35.77 23.03
CA MET A 814 -16.31 -36.35 22.70
C MET A 814 -16.81 -35.99 21.31
N ALA A 815 -16.48 -34.76 20.82
CA ALA A 815 -16.84 -34.27 19.52
C ALA A 815 -15.74 -33.33 19.04
N LEU A 816 -14.78 -33.86 18.27
CA LEU A 816 -13.58 -33.14 17.84
C LEU A 816 -13.86 -31.96 16.91
N ASP A 817 -15.03 -31.93 16.33
CA ASP A 817 -15.55 -30.84 15.50
C ASP A 817 -16.17 -29.69 16.32
N GLN A 818 -16.25 -29.83 17.64
CA GLN A 818 -16.81 -28.83 18.54
C GLN A 818 -15.70 -28.17 19.35
N CYS A 819 -15.66 -26.82 19.29
CA CYS A 819 -14.68 -25.98 19.95
C CYS A 819 -15.33 -25.10 21.02
N LEU A 820 -14.61 -24.86 22.11
CA LEU A 820 -15.01 -23.85 23.08
C LEU A 820 -15.08 -22.49 22.44
N THR A 821 -16.24 -21.87 22.48
CA THR A 821 -16.59 -20.63 21.77
C THR A 821 -17.25 -19.66 22.70
N THR A 822 -16.88 -18.40 22.67
CA THR A 822 -17.56 -17.36 23.46
C THR A 822 -18.77 -16.82 22.70
N GLN A 823 -19.93 -16.83 23.32
CA GLN A 823 -21.16 -16.20 22.85
C GLN A 823 -21.79 -15.39 23.97
N GLY A 824 -21.91 -14.07 23.82
CA GLY A 824 -22.51 -13.19 24.80
C GLY A 824 -21.90 -13.27 26.23
N GLY A 825 -20.58 -13.55 26.30
CA GLY A 825 -19.87 -13.71 27.58
C GLY A 825 -19.91 -15.13 28.18
N VAL A 826 -20.77 -16.01 27.68
CA VAL A 826 -20.79 -17.44 28.06
C VAL A 826 -19.83 -18.20 27.12
N VAL A 827 -19.07 -19.14 27.67
CA VAL A 827 -18.25 -20.06 26.91
C VAL A 827 -18.99 -21.36 26.73
N ASN A 828 -19.23 -21.76 25.51
CA ASN A 828 -19.97 -22.94 25.16
C ASN A 828 -19.31 -23.73 24.02
N LEU A 829 -19.88 -24.80 23.55
CA LEU A 829 -19.45 -25.57 22.41
C LEU A 829 -20.17 -25.12 21.13
N ALA A 830 -19.40 -24.92 20.06
CA ALA A 830 -19.90 -24.68 18.73
C ALA A 830 -18.97 -25.32 17.71
N ALA A 831 -19.47 -25.50 16.49
CA ALA A 831 -18.64 -26.04 15.40
C ALA A 831 -17.32 -25.26 15.26
N CYS A 832 -16.21 -25.98 15.22
CA CYS A 832 -14.89 -25.38 15.04
C CYS A 832 -14.80 -24.69 13.67
N SER A 833 -14.31 -23.45 13.62
CA SER A 833 -14.16 -22.71 12.38
C SER A 833 -12.76 -22.10 12.29
N LEU A 834 -12.17 -22.11 11.11
CA LEU A 834 -10.83 -21.53 10.90
C LEU A 834 -10.78 -20.01 11.10
N ASN A 835 -11.92 -19.35 11.07
CA ASN A 835 -12.01 -17.89 10.99
C ASN A 835 -12.76 -17.25 12.17
N ILE A 836 -12.93 -17.96 13.31
CA ILE A 836 -13.67 -17.44 14.46
C ILE A 836 -12.72 -17.14 15.61
N ASP A 837 -12.49 -15.85 15.88
CA ASP A 837 -11.63 -15.39 16.99
C ASP A 837 -12.14 -15.81 18.36
N THR A 838 -13.45 -15.96 18.54
CA THR A 838 -14.06 -16.38 19.79
C THR A 838 -13.75 -17.84 20.18
N GLN A 839 -12.96 -18.53 19.35
CA GLN A 839 -12.52 -19.91 19.60
C GLN A 839 -11.02 -20.05 19.95
N TYR A 840 -10.25 -18.95 19.95
CA TYR A 840 -8.82 -19.01 20.27
C TYR A 840 -8.57 -18.71 21.75
N TRP A 841 -7.79 -19.59 22.39
CA TRP A 841 -7.51 -19.52 23.81
C TRP A 841 -6.01 -19.58 24.09
N GLU A 842 -5.54 -18.69 24.95
CA GLU A 842 -4.17 -18.64 25.43
C GLU A 842 -4.06 -19.32 26.77
N MET A 843 -3.12 -20.26 26.91
CA MET A 843 -2.79 -20.91 28.15
C MET A 843 -1.66 -20.14 28.86
N VAL A 844 -1.93 -19.51 29.99
CA VAL A 844 -0.93 -18.76 30.75
C VAL A 844 -0.42 -19.57 31.92
N ASN A 845 0.64 -20.33 31.69
CA ASN A 845 1.17 -21.29 32.69
C ASN A 845 1.56 -20.66 34.05
N SER A 846 2.08 -19.42 34.03
CA SER A 846 2.50 -18.72 35.25
C SER A 846 1.35 -18.35 36.18
N THR A 847 0.20 -18.00 35.61
CA THR A 847 -0.99 -17.60 36.38
C THR A 847 -2.06 -18.68 36.44
N LYS A 848 -1.89 -19.77 35.70
CA LYS A 848 -2.91 -20.85 35.56
C LYS A 848 -4.23 -20.35 34.96
N GLU A 849 -4.19 -19.34 34.11
CA GLU A 849 -5.37 -18.74 33.46
C GLU A 849 -5.48 -19.17 31.99
N ILE A 850 -6.70 -19.45 31.57
CA ILE A 850 -7.04 -19.65 30.16
C ILE A 850 -7.69 -18.35 29.68
N LYS A 851 -7.07 -17.68 28.71
CA LYS A 851 -7.44 -16.33 28.30
C LYS A 851 -7.90 -16.27 26.85
N GLN A 852 -8.81 -15.33 26.64
CA GLN A 852 -9.14 -14.81 25.33
C GLN A 852 -9.13 -13.29 25.42
N LEU A 853 -8.16 -12.65 24.80
CA LEU A 853 -7.91 -11.22 25.00
C LEU A 853 -7.59 -10.92 26.48
N ASN A 854 -8.23 -9.94 27.07
CA ASN A 854 -8.06 -9.54 28.46
C ASN A 854 -9.09 -10.18 29.42
N GLN A 855 -9.73 -11.26 28.97
CA GLN A 855 -10.73 -11.97 29.75
C GLN A 855 -10.34 -13.43 29.95
N CYS A 856 -10.65 -13.95 31.11
CA CYS A 856 -10.28 -15.30 31.54
C CYS A 856 -11.50 -16.24 31.58
N PHE A 857 -11.26 -17.54 31.43
CA PHE A 857 -12.20 -18.56 31.84
C PHE A 857 -12.55 -18.31 33.29
N ASP A 858 -13.83 -18.29 33.57
CA ASP A 858 -14.37 -18.03 34.92
C ASP A 858 -15.52 -18.98 35.23
N LEU A 859 -15.53 -19.47 36.44
CA LEU A 859 -16.65 -20.21 36.97
C LEU A 859 -17.71 -19.20 37.39
N GLU A 860 -18.88 -19.22 36.73
CA GLU A 860 -19.94 -18.25 36.99
C GLU A 860 -20.35 -18.17 38.47
N GLY A 861 -20.29 -16.95 39.01
CA GLY A 861 -20.61 -16.71 40.43
C GLY A 861 -19.54 -17.19 41.42
N GLY A 862 -18.41 -17.77 40.93
CA GLY A 862 -17.30 -18.23 41.76
C GLY A 862 -17.55 -19.52 42.57
N TYR A 863 -18.72 -20.15 42.44
CA TYR A 863 -19.10 -21.38 43.13
C TYR A 863 -20.11 -22.20 42.32
N LEU A 864 -20.23 -23.49 42.62
CA LEU A 864 -21.23 -24.35 42.02
C LEU A 864 -22.59 -24.20 42.69
N LYS A 865 -23.64 -24.08 41.89
CA LYS A 865 -25.04 -24.24 42.34
C LYS A 865 -25.52 -25.64 41.96
N GLU A 866 -26.06 -26.38 42.90
CA GLU A 866 -26.54 -27.74 42.65
C GLU A 866 -25.49 -28.59 41.91
N ASN A 867 -24.23 -28.45 42.30
CA ASN A 867 -23.09 -29.16 41.74
C ASN A 867 -22.73 -28.81 40.26
N ARG A 868 -23.25 -27.70 39.77
CA ARG A 868 -23.08 -27.24 38.39
C ARG A 868 -22.82 -25.72 38.29
N ALA A 869 -22.09 -25.27 37.29
CA ALA A 869 -21.94 -23.87 36.92
C ALA A 869 -21.70 -23.71 35.42
N ARG A 870 -22.01 -22.55 34.89
CA ARG A 870 -21.62 -22.19 33.51
C ARG A 870 -20.16 -21.79 33.47
N LEU A 871 -19.50 -22.08 32.37
CA LEU A 871 -18.23 -21.48 32.04
C LEU A 871 -18.50 -20.13 31.40
N ILE A 872 -17.93 -19.07 31.94
CA ILE A 872 -18.06 -17.72 31.38
C ILE A 872 -16.70 -17.12 31.07
N ARG A 873 -16.69 -16.04 30.30
CA ARG A 873 -15.53 -15.19 30.08
C ARG A 873 -15.71 -13.91 30.90
N TYR A 874 -14.80 -13.66 31.82
CA TYR A 874 -14.85 -12.52 32.73
C TYR A 874 -13.48 -11.84 32.84
N GLY A 875 -13.45 -10.56 33.24
CA GLY A 875 -12.19 -9.85 33.46
C GLY A 875 -11.22 -10.62 34.34
N CYS A 876 -9.98 -10.76 33.95
CA CYS A 876 -8.97 -11.51 34.72
C CYS A 876 -8.71 -10.82 36.07
N ASN A 877 -8.97 -11.50 37.15
CA ASN A 877 -8.84 -10.98 38.54
C ASN A 877 -7.90 -11.82 39.43
N GLY A 878 -7.38 -12.93 38.87
CA GLY A 878 -6.45 -13.83 39.56
C GLY A 878 -7.10 -14.71 40.61
N GLY A 879 -8.42 -14.66 40.77
CA GLY A 879 -9.18 -15.47 41.76
C GLY A 879 -9.11 -16.98 41.50
N GLY A 880 -9.43 -17.78 42.49
CA GLY A 880 -9.44 -19.25 42.40
C GLY A 880 -10.40 -19.79 41.35
N ASN A 881 -11.52 -19.09 41.11
CA ASN A 881 -12.50 -19.39 40.05
C ASN A 881 -11.98 -19.20 38.62
N GLN A 882 -10.78 -18.60 38.45
CA GLN A 882 -10.10 -18.41 37.19
C GLN A 882 -8.80 -19.23 37.05
N LYS A 883 -8.55 -20.18 37.97
CA LYS A 883 -7.36 -21.06 37.94
C LYS A 883 -7.75 -22.43 37.39
N TRP A 884 -7.10 -22.81 36.31
CA TRP A 884 -7.42 -24.01 35.57
C TRP A 884 -6.20 -24.91 35.36
N THR A 885 -6.40 -26.18 35.10
CA THR A 885 -5.36 -27.03 34.59
C THR A 885 -5.03 -26.61 33.16
N MET A 886 -3.74 -26.67 32.83
CA MET A 886 -3.26 -26.21 31.50
C MET A 886 -3.18 -27.37 30.53
N LEU A 887 -3.73 -27.16 29.35
CA LEU A 887 -3.53 -28.05 28.22
C LEU A 887 -2.18 -27.78 27.53
N THR A 888 -1.56 -28.84 26.97
CA THR A 888 -0.41 -28.70 26.09
C THR A 888 -0.92 -28.67 24.65
N LYS A 889 -0.49 -27.65 23.89
CA LYS A 889 -0.83 -27.59 22.46
C LYS A 889 -0.32 -28.83 21.74
N ASN A 890 -1.18 -29.45 20.96
CA ASN A 890 -0.77 -30.47 20.02
C ASN A 890 -0.22 -29.79 18.75
N PRO A 891 1.10 -29.84 18.49
CA PRO A 891 1.72 -29.10 17.38
C PRO A 891 1.37 -29.66 16.00
N SER A 892 0.91 -30.91 15.95
CA SER A 892 0.61 -31.62 14.70
C SER A 892 -0.86 -31.58 14.29
N PHE A 893 -1.69 -30.86 15.08
CA PHE A 893 -3.12 -30.98 14.95
C PHE A 893 -3.80 -29.61 14.79
N ILE A 894 -4.58 -29.46 13.74
CA ILE A 894 -5.53 -28.39 13.55
C ILE A 894 -6.83 -29.04 13.09
N LEU A 895 -7.87 -28.92 13.91
CA LEU A 895 -9.20 -29.34 13.50
C LEU A 895 -10.02 -28.14 13.10
N ALA A 896 -10.57 -28.18 11.91
CA ALA A 896 -11.59 -27.27 11.45
C ALA A 896 -12.80 -28.06 11.00
N THR A 897 -13.99 -27.60 11.31
CA THR A 897 -15.20 -28.15 10.72
C THR A 897 -15.65 -27.29 9.57
N ALA A 898 -16.02 -27.89 8.48
CA ALA A 898 -16.91 -27.32 7.52
C ALA A 898 -18.33 -27.44 8.13
N GLY A 899 -18.92 -26.29 8.47
CA GLY A 899 -20.14 -26.21 9.25
C GLY A 899 -21.22 -27.22 8.90
N ASN A 900 -21.30 -28.30 9.46
CA ASN A 900 -22.26 -29.40 9.53
C ASN A 900 -21.63 -30.67 10.06
N ASN A 901 -20.76 -30.54 11.04
CA ASN A 901 -20.19 -31.66 11.75
C ASN A 901 -19.25 -32.54 10.88
N LEU A 902 -18.66 -31.96 9.82
CA LEU A 902 -17.59 -32.59 9.08
C LEU A 902 -16.25 -32.21 9.69
N PRO A 903 -15.62 -33.09 10.48
CA PRO A 903 -14.26 -32.82 10.94
C PRO A 903 -13.32 -32.80 9.73
N LEU A 904 -12.72 -31.66 9.46
CA LEU A 904 -11.58 -31.53 8.57
C LEU A 904 -10.33 -31.45 9.41
N ILE A 905 -9.61 -32.55 9.52
CA ILE A 905 -8.29 -32.54 10.13
C ILE A 905 -7.31 -31.97 9.13
N VAL A 906 -6.96 -30.71 9.30
CA VAL A 906 -5.91 -30.09 8.51
C VAL A 906 -4.63 -30.22 9.34
N HIS A 907 -3.91 -31.26 9.09
CA HIS A 907 -2.61 -31.52 9.71
C HIS A 907 -1.67 -30.31 9.53
N SER A 908 -0.49 -30.31 10.10
CA SER A 908 0.60 -29.29 10.04
C SER A 908 0.78 -28.54 8.71
N MET A 909 0.10 -28.98 7.66
CA MET A 909 0.02 -28.34 6.35
C MET A 909 -0.34 -26.86 6.40
N GLN A 910 -1.13 -26.40 7.38
CA GLN A 910 -1.48 -24.99 7.47
C GLN A 910 -0.41 -24.11 8.12
N LYS A 911 0.47 -24.70 8.91
CA LYS A 911 1.55 -23.95 9.53
C LYS A 911 2.68 -23.63 8.57
N GLN A 912 3.02 -24.60 7.73
CA GLN A 912 4.09 -24.51 6.76
C GLN A 912 3.81 -25.55 5.67
N PRO A 913 3.33 -25.16 4.49
CA PRO A 913 3.12 -26.12 3.40
C PRO A 913 4.37 -26.90 3.03
N MET A 914 5.51 -26.52 3.57
CA MET A 914 6.82 -27.06 3.31
C MET A 914 7.40 -27.93 4.45
N THR A 915 6.70 -28.05 5.59
CA THR A 915 7.10 -28.97 6.68
C THR A 915 6.42 -30.34 6.59
N MET A 916 5.87 -30.67 5.45
CA MET A 916 5.62 -32.08 5.15
C MET A 916 6.92 -32.85 5.30
N ASP A 917 6.87 -34.03 5.94
CA ASP A 917 7.98 -34.95 6.02
C ASP A 917 8.65 -35.06 4.63
N SER A 918 9.98 -34.99 4.62
CA SER A 918 10.76 -35.09 3.39
C SER A 918 10.41 -36.29 2.52
N LYS A 919 9.85 -37.37 3.10
CA LYS A 919 9.29 -38.49 2.37
C LYS A 919 7.97 -38.15 1.66
N GLN A 920 7.12 -37.38 2.30
CA GLN A 920 5.86 -36.91 1.71
C GLN A 920 6.11 -35.89 0.60
N ILE A 921 7.06 -34.98 0.80
CA ILE A 921 7.51 -34.05 -0.24
C ILE A 921 8.15 -34.79 -1.41
N ARG A 922 8.98 -35.80 -1.16
CA ARG A 922 9.56 -36.63 -2.22
C ARG A 922 8.50 -37.45 -2.97
N SER A 923 7.46 -37.92 -2.30
CA SER A 923 6.34 -38.60 -2.98
C SER A 923 5.51 -37.66 -3.87
N LEU A 924 5.52 -36.36 -3.59
CA LEU A 924 4.93 -35.32 -4.42
C LEU A 924 5.80 -34.94 -5.63
N SER A 925 7.10 -35.23 -5.56
CA SER A 925 8.09 -34.79 -6.53
C SER A 925 8.46 -35.82 -7.59
N VAL A 926 7.89 -37.04 -7.54
CA VAL A 926 8.34 -38.07 -8.41
C VAL A 926 7.68 -38.00 -9.77
N ASP A 927 8.54 -37.86 -10.70
CA ASP A 927 8.51 -38.30 -12.10
C ASP A 927 7.16 -38.46 -12.77
N ASN A 928 7.02 -37.68 -13.77
CA ASN A 928 5.99 -37.59 -14.81
C ASN A 928 5.59 -38.92 -15.48
N LYS A 929 5.85 -40.07 -14.90
CA LYS A 929 5.52 -41.34 -15.55
C LYS A 929 4.78 -42.38 -14.72
N GLU A 930 4.77 -42.29 -13.39
CA GLU A 930 4.07 -43.31 -12.59
C GLU A 930 3.37 -42.66 -11.38
N GLU A 931 2.06 -42.69 -11.40
CA GLU A 931 1.08 -42.36 -10.37
C GLU A 931 1.09 -40.92 -9.81
N PRO A 932 -0.01 -40.17 -9.91
CA PRO A 932 -0.14 -38.87 -9.26
C PRO A 932 0.09 -39.00 -7.75
N SER A 933 0.84 -38.06 -7.18
CA SER A 933 1.09 -37.98 -5.75
C SER A 933 -0.21 -38.07 -4.95
N VAL A 934 -0.15 -38.53 -3.70
CA VAL A 934 -1.34 -38.61 -2.81
C VAL A 934 -2.09 -37.29 -2.78
N LEU A 935 -1.39 -36.16 -2.74
CA LEU A 935 -2.01 -34.82 -2.80
C LEU A 935 -2.58 -34.49 -4.18
N GLY A 936 -1.95 -34.97 -5.27
CA GLY A 936 -2.48 -34.83 -6.62
C GLY A 936 -3.73 -35.67 -6.83
N LYS A 937 -3.72 -36.89 -6.35
CA LYS A 937 -4.90 -37.79 -6.35
C LYS A 937 -6.01 -37.18 -5.50
N LEU A 938 -5.67 -36.59 -4.36
CA LEU A 938 -6.59 -35.93 -3.49
C LEU A 938 -7.18 -34.66 -4.14
N SER A 939 -6.33 -33.83 -4.72
CA SER A 939 -6.77 -32.63 -5.42
C SER A 939 -7.70 -32.94 -6.58
N ASN A 940 -7.36 -33.96 -7.38
CA ASN A 940 -8.17 -34.38 -8.51
C ASN A 940 -9.48 -35.03 -8.08
N ALA A 941 -9.45 -35.83 -7.04
CA ALA A 941 -10.65 -36.51 -6.54
C ALA A 941 -11.56 -35.52 -5.79
N LEU A 942 -11.01 -34.52 -5.06
CA LEU A 942 -11.78 -33.43 -4.49
C LEU A 942 -12.38 -32.54 -5.58
N SER A 943 -11.63 -32.28 -6.64
CA SER A 943 -12.12 -31.53 -7.79
C SER A 943 -13.27 -32.27 -8.49
N ASN A 944 -13.06 -33.52 -8.82
CA ASN A 944 -14.08 -34.34 -9.46
C ASN A 944 -15.32 -34.51 -8.60
N TRP A 945 -15.14 -34.73 -7.32
CA TRP A 945 -16.26 -34.83 -6.37
C TRP A 945 -17.01 -33.52 -6.20
N MET A 946 -16.30 -32.36 -6.19
CA MET A 946 -16.94 -31.05 -6.19
C MET A 946 -17.66 -30.77 -7.50
N ASP A 947 -17.10 -31.14 -8.62
CA ASP A 947 -17.74 -31.03 -9.95
C ASP A 947 -18.99 -31.90 -10.04
N ASP A 948 -18.96 -33.10 -9.47
CA ASP A 948 -20.11 -34.02 -9.39
C ASP A 948 -21.23 -33.45 -8.46
N LEU A 949 -20.86 -32.81 -7.34
CA LEU A 949 -21.84 -32.18 -6.45
C LEU A 949 -22.47 -30.91 -7.02
N VAL A 950 -21.75 -30.19 -7.87
CA VAL A 950 -22.27 -29.00 -8.56
C VAL A 950 -23.13 -29.37 -9.77
N SER A 951 -22.93 -30.55 -10.34
CA SER A 951 -23.70 -31.04 -11.49
C SER A 951 -25.03 -31.71 -11.13
N GLN A 952 -25.24 -32.02 -9.86
CA GLN A 952 -26.51 -32.48 -9.30
C GLN A 952 -27.32 -31.33 -8.71
#